data_ff1ebb34e17febd9ddf84ffc308b2aff
#
_entry.id   ff1ebb34e17febd9ddf84ffc308b2aff
#
_cell.length_a   1.000
_cell.length_b   1.000
_cell.length_c   1.000
_cell.angle_alpha   90.00
_cell.angle_beta   90.00
_cell.angle_gamma   90.00
#
_symmetry.space_group_name_H-M   'P 1'
#
loop_
_entity.id
_entity.type
_entity.pdbx_description
1 polymer ?
#
loop_
_entity_poly.entity_id
_entity_poly.type
_entity_poly.pdbx_seq_one_letter_code
_entity_poly.pdbx_strand_id
1 'polypeptide(L)'
;VLEGLLELIVGVLTDQILVRKEFPGFSLFLKVPPGFQEHRAYFETYILRNVMTHLKNAVQLEQKLLVEPRILQNLSRLNLHMIEVVFEGWFMNGAETMVDFNGTVLEYLQRPEVASLKSVRLCSSAVQTVKTAFLKFILLRLSDMDDPEIKESEAVAVMEQLLYWQTVLLDSLTLDGEYMKLLWYQLYNKLVDSRHSVRLIASTLWRIMLVQKPDESAALLRQTLTPDQRWLARDFEKLTELDDLSFLEWVDENRSSLDVLFLGGMSKAWEDFVAAENQKSGDSAKMRLKHRKDKLRQWHMENLERENVLLRHEMANSAWMKSIYFAEHFKHQRLLQDQQDDNAFMASTFARMERDLRRAGAVFAEPQNIKWKLDRTEGRNRMRLRLLPEYPSQQRQQEFQPKRSNATAAKPIVVPTKGSSAQGSSATLSTSVPTSVTGALDGTAGDLDISAEPELVPGGTEDQGSVAPEEDFEMVEDPNEPDGDDTFEDKNRKVMRRLQQGDTVQNVFNISRIIGLDASEGILIIGKEALYLMDNLFQSSDGEIVNVWQAPPEERDPFSIIITGDRPNERRQNQGRPEQESRSWRWRDVLSISKRRFLFRDVAIEIFFTDGRSYLLTAINPAKRDEIYARLTAMTPHTTNPSLLPNPEDAWRLDCLKLSEEAPQSLGAKFGSIFNSSGWHQAMKRWQRGEISNFHYLMLINTMAGRTFNDLTQYPVFPWVLADYTSEELDLTNPATFRDLTKPMGAQTPARAADFAMRYKSLSEIGETPFHYGTHYSSAMIVSSYLIRLPPFVQSFVLLQGGTFDHPDRLFFSIEGAWRSASRDNGSDVRELIPEFFYLPDFLTNINGYNFGVRQGDGGQVNHVILPPWAKGDPKIFIAKHREALESPYVSQNLHHWIDLIFGYKQRGELAVENLNVFHPLSYKGARDLDNI
;
A
#
# COMPACT_ATOMS: atom_id res chain seq x y z
N VAL A 1 -6.19 32.77 -27.38
CA VAL A 1 -6.62 31.72 -26.45
C VAL A 1 -5.84 30.44 -26.70
N LEU A 2 -5.88 29.90 -27.95
CA LEU A 2 -5.14 28.67 -28.31
C LEU A 2 -3.64 28.79 -27.98
N GLU A 3 -3.02 29.89 -28.39
CA GLU A 3 -1.61 30.16 -28.14
C GLU A 3 -1.28 30.20 -26.65
N GLY A 4 -2.09 30.89 -25.83
CA GLY A 4 -1.90 30.93 -24.38
C GLY A 4 -2.08 29.58 -23.72
N LEU A 5 -3.00 28.74 -24.17
CA LEU A 5 -3.17 27.38 -23.69
C LEU A 5 -1.96 26.50 -24.05
N LEU A 6 -1.44 26.61 -25.26
CA LEU A 6 -0.25 25.89 -25.70
C LEU A 6 0.98 26.29 -24.86
N GLU A 7 1.17 27.59 -24.62
CA GLU A 7 2.25 28.10 -23.77
C GLU A 7 2.13 27.58 -22.33
N LEU A 8 0.91 27.56 -21.79
CA LEU A 8 0.66 27.03 -20.44
C LEU A 8 1.01 25.53 -20.35
N ILE A 9 0.53 24.73 -21.30
CA ILE A 9 0.80 23.29 -21.33
C ILE A 9 2.29 23.02 -21.46
N VAL A 10 2.97 23.69 -22.39
CA VAL A 10 4.42 23.56 -22.56
C VAL A 10 5.16 23.99 -21.30
N GLY A 11 4.75 25.09 -20.67
CA GLY A 11 5.34 25.56 -19.42
C GLY A 11 5.20 24.56 -18.30
N VAL A 12 3.99 24.05 -18.06
CA VAL A 12 3.71 23.06 -17.01
C VAL A 12 4.51 21.79 -17.23
N LEU A 13 4.52 21.24 -18.44
CA LEU A 13 5.27 20.02 -18.74
C LEU A 13 6.78 20.22 -18.59
N THR A 14 7.29 21.36 -19.06
CA THR A 14 8.72 21.70 -18.91
C THR A 14 9.10 21.83 -17.46
N ASP A 15 8.32 22.55 -16.66
CA ASP A 15 8.59 22.76 -15.23
C ASP A 15 8.50 21.46 -14.44
N GLN A 16 7.58 20.57 -14.75
CA GLN A 16 7.52 19.25 -14.12
C GLN A 16 8.82 18.46 -14.27
N ILE A 17 9.40 18.45 -15.47
CA ILE A 17 10.63 17.71 -15.73
C ILE A 17 11.83 18.34 -15.02
N LEU A 18 11.92 19.68 -15.03
CA LEU A 18 13.06 20.41 -14.47
C LEU A 18 13.02 20.47 -12.95
N VAL A 19 11.88 20.83 -12.37
CA VAL A 19 11.72 21.08 -10.94
C VAL A 19 11.87 19.79 -10.14
N ARG A 20 11.49 18.65 -10.71
CA ARG A 20 11.59 17.37 -10.03
C ARG A 20 12.96 17.06 -9.44
N LYS A 21 14.05 17.44 -10.12
CA LYS A 21 15.43 17.13 -9.69
C LYS A 21 16.03 18.16 -8.76
N GLU A 22 15.62 19.43 -8.88
CA GLU A 22 16.15 20.53 -8.08
C GLU A 22 15.28 20.85 -6.85
N PHE A 23 13.95 20.72 -6.99
CA PHE A 23 12.99 21.00 -5.95
C PHE A 23 11.95 19.87 -5.87
N PRO A 24 12.33 18.71 -5.32
CA PRO A 24 11.46 17.52 -5.31
C PRO A 24 10.09 17.78 -4.68
N GLY A 25 10.04 18.59 -3.61
CA GLY A 25 8.80 18.92 -2.92
C GLY A 25 7.78 19.65 -3.81
N PHE A 26 8.22 20.53 -4.69
CA PHE A 26 7.34 21.24 -5.62
C PHE A 26 6.80 20.34 -6.73
N SER A 27 7.57 19.35 -7.15
CA SER A 27 7.12 18.42 -8.19
C SER A 27 5.92 17.58 -7.78
N LEU A 28 5.69 17.39 -6.49
CA LEU A 28 4.57 16.60 -5.97
C LEU A 28 3.19 17.19 -6.28
N PHE A 29 3.09 18.50 -6.41
CA PHE A 29 1.84 19.17 -6.74
C PHE A 29 1.54 19.21 -8.23
N LEU A 30 2.58 19.14 -9.05
CA LEU A 30 2.48 19.32 -10.51
C LEU A 30 2.64 17.99 -11.28
N LYS A 31 3.31 17.01 -10.67
CA LYS A 31 3.68 15.76 -11.32
C LYS A 31 3.21 14.55 -10.53
N VAL A 32 2.51 13.65 -11.22
CA VAL A 32 2.12 12.37 -10.68
C VAL A 32 3.30 11.39 -10.81
N PRO A 33 3.77 10.76 -9.72
CA PRO A 33 4.82 9.77 -9.80
C PRO A 33 4.44 8.59 -10.69
N PRO A 34 5.38 8.00 -11.45
CA PRO A 34 5.08 6.91 -12.37
C PRO A 34 4.40 5.71 -11.73
N GLY A 35 4.73 5.44 -10.49
CA GLY A 35 4.17 4.32 -9.77
C GLY A 35 2.75 4.51 -9.22
N PHE A 36 2.17 5.69 -9.30
CA PHE A 36 0.85 5.96 -8.76
C PHE A 36 -0.20 5.99 -9.87
N GLN A 37 -0.65 4.83 -10.29
CA GLN A 37 -1.51 4.65 -11.48
C GLN A 37 -2.82 5.43 -11.43
N GLU A 38 -3.47 5.52 -10.28
CA GLU A 38 -4.74 6.24 -10.17
C GLU A 38 -4.60 7.73 -10.47
N HIS A 39 -3.59 8.38 -9.92
CA HIS A 39 -3.32 9.79 -10.19
C HIS A 39 -2.84 10.00 -11.61
N ARG A 40 -2.01 9.10 -12.12
CA ARG A 40 -1.57 9.14 -13.53
C ARG A 40 -2.74 8.98 -14.47
N ALA A 41 -3.61 7.99 -14.23
CA ALA A 41 -4.82 7.79 -15.02
C ALA A 41 -5.74 9.01 -14.97
N TYR A 42 -5.87 9.67 -13.82
CA TYR A 42 -6.64 10.91 -13.69
C TYR A 42 -6.04 12.05 -14.55
N PHE A 43 -4.72 12.26 -14.48
CA PHE A 43 -4.05 13.27 -15.28
C PHE A 43 -4.17 12.99 -16.79
N GLU A 44 -3.96 11.76 -17.22
CA GLU A 44 -4.04 11.37 -18.61
C GLU A 44 -5.49 11.45 -19.14
N THR A 45 -6.44 10.89 -18.39
CA THR A 45 -7.81 10.73 -18.86
C THR A 45 -8.63 12.01 -18.69
N TYR A 46 -8.53 12.69 -17.55
CA TYR A 46 -9.36 13.86 -17.28
C TYR A 46 -8.67 15.18 -17.61
N ILE A 47 -7.40 15.35 -17.27
CA ILE A 47 -6.73 16.63 -17.49
C ILE A 47 -6.16 16.70 -18.91
N LEU A 48 -5.22 15.83 -19.26
CA LEU A 48 -4.54 15.89 -20.55
C LEU A 48 -5.51 15.68 -21.70
N ARG A 49 -6.34 14.64 -21.65
CA ARG A 49 -7.32 14.35 -22.70
C ARG A 49 -8.33 15.49 -22.89
N ASN A 50 -8.86 16.06 -21.80
CA ASN A 50 -9.78 17.17 -21.88
C ASN A 50 -9.12 18.43 -22.45
N VAL A 51 -7.92 18.79 -21.98
CA VAL A 51 -7.16 19.94 -22.52
C VAL A 51 -6.86 19.75 -23.99
N MET A 52 -6.38 18.57 -24.39
CA MET A 52 -6.07 18.29 -25.79
C MET A 52 -7.32 18.24 -26.68
N THR A 53 -8.44 17.76 -26.13
CA THR A 53 -9.73 17.79 -26.85
C THR A 53 -10.20 19.22 -27.05
N HIS A 54 -10.10 20.10 -26.07
CA HIS A 54 -10.42 21.51 -26.23
C HIS A 54 -9.49 22.22 -27.20
N LEU A 55 -8.20 21.92 -27.17
CA LEU A 55 -7.24 22.43 -28.16
C LEU A 55 -7.56 21.96 -29.59
N LYS A 56 -7.90 20.66 -29.74
CA LYS A 56 -8.33 20.10 -31.03
C LYS A 56 -9.55 20.83 -31.57
N ASN A 57 -10.56 21.03 -30.71
CA ASN A 57 -11.77 21.75 -31.08
C ASN A 57 -11.47 23.23 -31.47
N ALA A 58 -10.62 23.90 -30.71
CA ALA A 58 -10.19 25.26 -30.98
C ALA A 58 -9.44 25.35 -32.32
N VAL A 59 -8.55 24.40 -32.59
CA VAL A 59 -7.85 24.28 -33.88
C VAL A 59 -8.83 24.06 -35.03
N GLN A 60 -9.83 23.23 -34.87
CA GLN A 60 -10.85 22.97 -35.88
C GLN A 60 -11.70 24.21 -36.20
N LEU A 61 -12.01 25.01 -35.19
CA LEU A 61 -12.82 26.24 -35.34
C LEU A 61 -12.02 27.37 -35.99
N GLU A 62 -10.74 27.54 -35.67
CA GLU A 62 -9.90 28.65 -36.09
C GLU A 62 -8.64 28.16 -36.83
N GLN A 63 -8.79 27.30 -37.83
CA GLN A 63 -7.69 26.70 -38.59
C GLN A 63 -6.71 27.73 -39.18
N LYS A 64 -7.19 28.93 -39.52
CA LYS A 64 -6.36 29.99 -40.08
C LYS A 64 -5.24 30.46 -39.15
N LEU A 65 -5.39 30.32 -37.85
CA LEU A 65 -4.36 30.69 -36.87
C LEU A 65 -3.14 29.75 -36.91
N LEU A 66 -3.32 28.52 -37.39
CA LEU A 66 -2.23 27.53 -37.46
C LEU A 66 -1.11 27.95 -38.41
N VAL A 67 -1.32 28.88 -39.32
CA VAL A 67 -0.27 29.37 -40.24
C VAL A 67 0.56 30.49 -39.64
N GLU A 68 0.26 30.94 -38.44
CA GLU A 68 1.04 31.96 -37.74
C GLU A 68 2.35 31.36 -37.19
N PRO A 69 3.51 32.03 -37.45
CA PRO A 69 4.81 31.51 -37.04
C PRO A 69 4.92 31.22 -35.56
N ARG A 70 4.33 32.04 -34.69
CA ARG A 70 4.34 31.86 -33.25
C ARG A 70 3.60 30.59 -32.80
N ILE A 71 2.45 30.33 -33.41
CA ILE A 71 1.65 29.14 -33.12
C ILE A 71 2.37 27.88 -33.60
N LEU A 72 2.99 27.90 -34.78
CA LEU A 72 3.78 26.80 -35.31
C LEU A 72 4.98 26.47 -34.39
N GLN A 73 5.68 27.49 -33.91
CA GLN A 73 6.77 27.30 -32.95
C GLN A 73 6.28 26.73 -31.62
N ASN A 74 5.13 27.17 -31.12
CA ASN A 74 4.56 26.63 -29.89
C ASN A 74 4.08 25.18 -30.05
N LEU A 75 3.48 24.85 -31.20
CA LEU A 75 3.13 23.47 -31.56
C LEU A 75 4.37 22.56 -31.61
N SER A 76 5.45 23.04 -32.19
CA SER A 76 6.74 22.34 -32.23
C SER A 76 7.27 22.09 -30.82
N ARG A 77 7.27 23.12 -29.97
CA ARG A 77 7.72 22.96 -28.57
C ARG A 77 6.83 22.00 -27.79
N LEU A 78 5.51 22.10 -27.90
CA LEU A 78 4.57 21.17 -27.28
C LEU A 78 4.88 19.72 -27.68
N ASN A 79 5.06 19.48 -28.98
CA ASN A 79 5.33 18.14 -29.47
C ASN A 79 6.67 17.58 -28.97
N LEU A 80 7.72 18.40 -28.90
CA LEU A 80 8.99 17.98 -28.36
C LEU A 80 8.89 17.58 -26.90
N HIS A 81 8.19 18.38 -26.08
CA HIS A 81 7.99 18.07 -24.66
C HIS A 81 7.07 16.84 -24.45
N MET A 82 6.05 16.70 -25.25
CA MET A 82 5.18 15.53 -25.18
C MET A 82 5.91 14.24 -25.56
N ILE A 83 6.77 14.26 -26.57
CA ILE A 83 7.63 13.12 -26.93
C ILE A 83 8.50 12.74 -25.73
N GLU A 84 9.21 13.71 -25.12
CA GLU A 84 10.07 13.43 -23.98
C GLU A 84 9.29 12.84 -22.81
N VAL A 85 8.13 13.42 -22.47
CA VAL A 85 7.29 12.97 -21.36
C VAL A 85 6.76 11.56 -21.60
N VAL A 86 6.30 11.25 -22.82
CA VAL A 86 5.76 9.93 -23.17
C VAL A 86 6.88 8.88 -23.22
N PHE A 87 8.01 9.17 -23.84
CA PHE A 87 9.14 8.23 -23.90
C PHE A 87 9.82 8.02 -22.52
N GLU A 88 9.71 8.97 -21.59
CA GLU A 88 10.11 8.76 -20.20
C GLU A 88 9.08 7.93 -19.39
N GLY A 89 7.99 7.52 -20.00
CA GLY A 89 6.97 6.68 -19.36
C GLY A 89 6.01 7.41 -18.43
N TRP A 90 5.89 8.76 -18.57
CA TRP A 90 5.03 9.55 -17.70
C TRP A 90 3.55 9.51 -18.09
N PHE A 91 3.26 9.73 -19.35
CA PHE A 91 1.89 9.77 -19.89
C PHE A 91 1.77 8.78 -21.04
N MET A 92 1.80 7.50 -20.75
CA MET A 92 1.79 6.43 -21.75
C MET A 92 0.55 6.50 -22.66
N ASN A 93 -0.62 6.78 -22.09
CA ASN A 93 -1.86 6.93 -22.86
C ASN A 93 -1.98 8.29 -23.57
N GLY A 94 -1.09 9.22 -23.31
CA GLY A 94 -1.07 10.53 -23.99
C GLY A 94 -0.80 10.44 -25.48
N ALA A 95 -0.16 9.38 -25.94
CA ALA A 95 0.11 9.14 -27.36
C ALA A 95 -1.18 9.09 -28.19
N GLU A 96 -2.25 8.46 -27.71
CA GLU A 96 -3.57 8.44 -28.38
C GLU A 96 -4.08 9.85 -28.63
N THR A 97 -4.08 10.67 -27.60
CA THR A 97 -4.58 12.06 -27.68
C THR A 97 -3.72 12.94 -28.59
N MET A 98 -2.40 12.71 -28.57
CA MET A 98 -1.45 13.43 -29.42
C MET A 98 -1.54 13.02 -30.89
N VAL A 99 -1.83 11.76 -31.18
CA VAL A 99 -2.10 11.31 -32.55
C VAL A 99 -3.31 12.05 -33.14
N ASP A 100 -4.41 12.13 -32.42
CA ASP A 100 -5.61 12.83 -32.87
C ASP A 100 -5.41 14.34 -33.02
N PHE A 101 -4.71 14.95 -32.08
CA PHE A 101 -4.40 16.36 -32.12
C PHE A 101 -3.49 16.71 -33.32
N ASN A 102 -2.36 16.01 -33.44
CA ASN A 102 -1.43 16.23 -34.52
C ASN A 102 -2.00 15.88 -35.87
N GLY A 103 -2.81 14.82 -35.96
CA GLY A 103 -3.56 14.48 -37.16
C GLY A 103 -4.44 15.64 -37.65
N THR A 104 -5.20 16.25 -36.72
CA THR A 104 -6.05 17.42 -37.02
C THR A 104 -5.24 18.64 -37.49
N VAL A 105 -4.10 18.90 -36.86
CA VAL A 105 -3.20 20.00 -37.24
C VAL A 105 -2.57 19.75 -38.62
N LEU A 106 -2.06 18.55 -38.86
CA LEU A 106 -1.38 18.19 -40.11
C LEU A 106 -2.35 18.08 -41.28
N GLU A 107 -3.60 17.63 -41.10
CA GLU A 107 -4.64 17.59 -42.13
C GLU A 107 -4.84 18.97 -42.74
N TYR A 108 -4.78 20.03 -41.93
CA TYR A 108 -4.86 21.39 -42.45
C TYR A 108 -3.55 21.89 -43.06
N LEU A 109 -2.41 21.68 -42.38
CA LEU A 109 -1.10 22.17 -42.81
C LEU A 109 -0.58 21.47 -44.06
N GLN A 110 -0.99 20.25 -44.36
CA GLN A 110 -0.60 19.50 -45.56
C GLN A 110 -1.39 19.84 -46.78
N ARG A 111 -2.49 20.60 -46.69
CA ARG A 111 -3.24 21.07 -47.87
C ARG A 111 -2.32 21.88 -48.75
N PRO A 112 -2.29 21.64 -50.09
CA PRO A 112 -1.35 22.28 -51.00
C PRO A 112 -1.42 23.81 -50.93
N GLU A 113 -2.62 24.35 -50.73
CA GLU A 113 -2.88 25.79 -50.61
C GLU A 113 -2.21 26.39 -49.36
N VAL A 114 -2.26 25.67 -48.22
CA VAL A 114 -1.70 26.09 -46.93
C VAL A 114 -0.19 25.86 -46.92
N ALA A 115 0.27 24.71 -47.35
CA ALA A 115 1.69 24.35 -47.39
C ALA A 115 2.51 25.32 -48.30
N SER A 116 1.88 25.94 -49.29
CA SER A 116 2.51 26.93 -50.15
C SER A 116 2.66 28.32 -49.54
N LEU A 117 2.00 28.62 -48.43
CA LEU A 117 2.07 29.91 -47.74
C LEU A 117 3.49 30.24 -47.27
N LYS A 118 3.87 31.51 -47.39
CA LYS A 118 5.21 31.98 -47.00
C LYS A 118 5.50 31.73 -45.52
N SER A 119 4.53 31.97 -44.66
CA SER A 119 4.67 31.75 -43.21
C SER A 119 4.96 30.27 -42.85
N VAL A 120 4.27 29.34 -43.48
CA VAL A 120 4.44 27.90 -43.30
C VAL A 120 5.79 27.44 -43.82
N ARG A 121 6.21 27.95 -45.01
CA ARG A 121 7.54 27.63 -45.56
C ARG A 121 8.67 28.16 -44.69
N LEU A 122 8.54 29.36 -44.10
CA LEU A 122 9.54 29.92 -43.20
C LEU A 122 9.63 29.13 -41.88
N CYS A 123 8.55 28.46 -41.51
CA CYS A 123 8.48 27.60 -40.31
C CYS A 123 8.52 26.10 -40.65
N SER A 124 9.10 25.73 -41.79
CA SER A 124 9.18 24.33 -42.26
C SER A 124 9.79 23.38 -41.22
N SER A 125 10.76 23.84 -40.46
CA SER A 125 11.37 23.04 -39.36
C SER A 125 10.36 22.73 -38.26
N ALA A 126 9.50 23.69 -37.89
CA ALA A 126 8.45 23.45 -36.88
C ALA A 126 7.40 22.47 -37.39
N VAL A 127 6.98 22.62 -38.64
CA VAL A 127 6.04 21.68 -39.30
C VAL A 127 6.63 20.29 -39.38
N GLN A 128 7.92 20.19 -39.72
CA GLN A 128 8.64 18.90 -39.76
C GLN A 128 8.70 18.26 -38.36
N THR A 129 8.91 19.08 -37.33
CA THR A 129 8.86 18.56 -35.93
C THR A 129 7.48 17.96 -35.58
N VAL A 130 6.39 18.62 -35.99
CA VAL A 130 5.03 18.09 -35.76
C VAL A 130 4.79 16.81 -36.58
N LYS A 131 5.26 16.72 -37.82
CA LYS A 131 5.19 15.49 -38.61
C LYS A 131 5.97 14.34 -37.95
N THR A 132 7.19 14.62 -37.55
CA THR A 132 8.04 13.63 -36.88
C THR A 132 7.41 13.16 -35.55
N ALA A 133 6.84 14.07 -34.80
CA ALA A 133 6.14 13.73 -33.57
C ALA A 133 4.93 12.83 -33.83
N PHE A 134 4.15 13.17 -34.83
CA PHE A 134 2.98 12.37 -35.24
C PHE A 134 3.38 10.92 -35.58
N LEU A 135 4.44 10.75 -36.39
CA LEU A 135 4.96 9.44 -36.74
C LEU A 135 5.48 8.68 -35.51
N LYS A 136 6.18 9.34 -34.61
CA LYS A 136 6.68 8.72 -33.37
C LYS A 136 5.55 8.25 -32.44
N PHE A 137 4.50 9.05 -32.28
CA PHE A 137 3.35 8.65 -31.47
C PHE A 137 2.58 7.49 -32.10
N ILE A 138 2.48 7.43 -33.43
CA ILE A 138 1.90 6.28 -34.11
C ILE A 138 2.72 5.02 -33.89
N LEU A 139 4.04 5.09 -34.04
CA LEU A 139 4.92 3.95 -33.81
C LEU A 139 4.84 3.46 -32.34
N LEU A 140 4.75 4.38 -31.40
CA LEU A 140 4.57 4.04 -30.00
C LEU A 140 3.22 3.34 -29.76
N ARG A 141 2.13 3.87 -30.32
CA ARG A 141 0.80 3.25 -30.22
C ARG A 141 0.77 1.83 -30.82
N LEU A 142 1.44 1.62 -31.93
CA LEU A 142 1.56 0.29 -32.52
C LEU A 142 2.40 -0.65 -31.66
N SER A 143 3.46 -0.15 -31.04
CA SER A 143 4.29 -0.93 -30.13
C SER A 143 3.56 -1.30 -28.84
N ASP A 144 2.74 -0.40 -28.29
CA ASP A 144 1.94 -0.66 -27.07
C ASP A 144 0.99 -1.86 -27.25
N MET A 145 0.53 -2.11 -28.50
CA MET A 145 -0.35 -3.25 -28.81
C MET A 145 0.32 -4.62 -28.64
N ASP A 146 1.65 -4.68 -28.53
CA ASP A 146 2.39 -5.93 -28.33
C ASP A 146 2.30 -6.43 -26.89
N ASP A 147 1.76 -5.64 -25.98
CA ASP A 147 1.49 -6.04 -24.61
C ASP A 147 0.36 -7.10 -24.59
N PRO A 148 0.62 -8.30 -24.03
CA PRO A 148 -0.36 -9.38 -23.95
C PRO A 148 -1.58 -9.05 -23.08
N GLU A 149 -1.50 -8.04 -22.21
CA GLU A 149 -2.62 -7.62 -21.35
C GLU A 149 -3.66 -6.76 -22.09
N ILE A 150 -3.33 -6.23 -23.27
CA ILE A 150 -4.23 -5.37 -24.05
C ILE A 150 -5.35 -6.17 -24.69
N LYS A 151 -6.58 -5.79 -24.37
CA LYS A 151 -7.79 -6.40 -24.91
C LYS A 151 -7.91 -6.15 -26.42
N GLU A 152 -8.52 -7.13 -27.13
CA GLU A 152 -8.75 -7.00 -28.57
C GLU A 152 -9.50 -5.75 -28.95
N SER A 153 -10.50 -5.31 -28.18
CA SER A 153 -11.25 -4.08 -28.42
C SER A 153 -10.39 -2.81 -28.38
N GLU A 154 -9.38 -2.77 -27.48
CA GLU A 154 -8.44 -1.66 -27.36
C GLU A 154 -7.45 -1.65 -28.53
N ALA A 155 -6.97 -2.82 -28.90
CA ALA A 155 -6.09 -2.99 -30.05
C ALA A 155 -6.80 -2.62 -31.37
N VAL A 156 -8.03 -3.00 -31.55
CA VAL A 156 -8.85 -2.60 -32.70
C VAL A 156 -9.02 -1.08 -32.74
N ALA A 157 -9.30 -0.44 -31.61
CA ALA A 157 -9.44 1.02 -31.54
C ALA A 157 -8.15 1.75 -31.98
N VAL A 158 -6.98 1.22 -31.63
CA VAL A 158 -5.68 1.77 -32.10
C VAL A 158 -5.56 1.65 -33.60
N MET A 159 -5.90 0.49 -34.15
CA MET A 159 -5.84 0.28 -35.62
C MET A 159 -6.85 1.11 -36.38
N GLU A 160 -8.05 1.29 -35.87
CA GLU A 160 -9.08 2.18 -36.45
C GLU A 160 -8.64 3.65 -36.41
N GLN A 161 -8.00 4.10 -35.33
CA GLN A 161 -7.41 5.44 -35.24
C GLN A 161 -6.36 5.64 -36.34
N LEU A 162 -5.52 4.65 -36.57
CA LEU A 162 -4.49 4.69 -37.60
C LEU A 162 -5.11 4.73 -38.99
N LEU A 163 -6.14 3.94 -39.21
CA LEU A 163 -6.89 3.92 -40.47
C LEU A 163 -7.60 5.26 -40.74
N TYR A 164 -8.14 5.88 -39.70
CA TYR A 164 -8.74 7.21 -39.81
C TYR A 164 -7.74 8.27 -40.29
N TRP A 165 -6.52 8.26 -39.76
CA TRP A 165 -5.45 9.21 -40.11
C TRP A 165 -4.56 8.76 -41.27
N GLN A 166 -4.94 7.76 -42.03
CA GLN A 166 -4.10 7.14 -43.07
C GLN A 166 -3.56 8.17 -44.09
N THR A 167 -4.38 9.14 -44.53
CA THR A 167 -3.98 10.15 -45.49
C THR A 167 -2.88 11.06 -44.93
N VAL A 168 -3.08 11.55 -43.73
CA VAL A 168 -2.10 12.40 -43.03
C VAL A 168 -0.79 11.62 -42.77
N LEU A 169 -0.91 10.34 -42.38
CA LEU A 169 0.22 9.47 -42.19
C LEU A 169 1.06 9.31 -43.43
N LEU A 170 0.45 9.00 -44.55
CA LEU A 170 1.13 8.77 -45.82
C LEU A 170 1.76 10.04 -46.36
N ASP A 171 1.10 11.18 -46.21
CA ASP A 171 1.66 12.49 -46.60
C ASP A 171 2.82 12.94 -45.71
N SER A 172 2.93 12.37 -44.51
CA SER A 172 4.02 12.64 -43.57
C SER A 172 5.24 11.76 -43.77
N LEU A 173 5.12 10.64 -44.52
CA LEU A 173 6.21 9.74 -44.87
C LEU A 173 6.98 10.22 -46.09
N THR A 174 8.30 10.15 -46.03
CA THR A 174 9.21 10.52 -47.14
C THR A 174 10.03 9.31 -47.58
N LEU A 175 10.49 9.34 -48.85
CA LEU A 175 11.23 8.23 -49.47
C LEU A 175 12.50 7.81 -48.67
N ASP A 176 13.23 8.79 -48.14
CA ASP A 176 14.48 8.59 -47.39
C ASP A 176 14.27 8.50 -45.88
N GLY A 177 13.03 8.45 -45.45
CA GLY A 177 12.69 8.49 -44.05
C GLY A 177 12.85 7.13 -43.34
N GLU A 178 13.60 7.10 -42.24
CA GLU A 178 13.70 5.91 -41.36
C GLU A 178 12.32 5.42 -40.88
N TYR A 179 11.35 6.34 -40.75
CA TYR A 179 10.01 6.05 -40.25
C TYR A 179 9.20 5.11 -41.14
N MET A 180 9.44 5.14 -42.49
CA MET A 180 8.78 4.21 -43.41
C MET A 180 9.15 2.77 -43.09
N LYS A 181 10.44 2.50 -42.81
CA LYS A 181 10.93 1.18 -42.43
C LYS A 181 10.39 0.72 -41.07
N LEU A 182 10.36 1.62 -40.09
CA LEU A 182 9.83 1.34 -38.76
C LEU A 182 8.32 1.05 -38.80
N LEU A 183 7.59 1.81 -39.62
CA LEU A 183 6.15 1.60 -39.79
C LEU A 183 5.84 0.26 -40.46
N TRP A 184 6.60 -0.14 -41.50
CA TRP A 184 6.47 -1.43 -42.14
C TRP A 184 6.72 -2.57 -41.12
N TYR A 185 7.77 -2.46 -40.31
CA TYR A 185 8.05 -3.40 -39.24
C TYR A 185 6.88 -3.54 -38.26
N GLN A 186 6.36 -2.44 -37.78
CA GLN A 186 5.27 -2.44 -36.82
C GLN A 186 3.96 -2.96 -37.43
N LEU A 187 3.64 -2.59 -38.66
CA LEU A 187 2.47 -3.12 -39.35
C LEU A 187 2.57 -4.60 -39.66
N TYR A 188 3.78 -5.09 -39.97
CA TYR A 188 3.98 -6.53 -40.15
C TYR A 188 3.67 -7.31 -38.84
N ASN A 189 4.12 -6.82 -37.71
CA ASN A 189 3.76 -7.42 -36.42
C ASN A 189 2.25 -7.51 -36.21
N LYS A 190 1.49 -6.53 -36.74
CA LYS A 190 0.01 -6.57 -36.64
C LYS A 190 -0.63 -7.48 -37.70
N LEU A 191 0.00 -7.71 -38.84
CA LEU A 191 -0.47 -8.71 -39.82
C LEU A 191 -0.35 -10.15 -39.30
N VAL A 192 0.63 -10.40 -38.43
CA VAL A 192 0.87 -11.72 -37.82
C VAL A 192 0.36 -11.85 -36.39
N ASP A 193 -0.40 -10.86 -35.91
CA ASP A 193 -1.01 -10.83 -34.58
C ASP A 193 -1.98 -11.99 -34.38
N SER A 194 -2.15 -12.43 -33.15
CA SER A 194 -3.09 -13.51 -32.80
C SER A 194 -4.56 -13.08 -32.91
N ARG A 195 -4.85 -11.78 -32.88
CA ARG A 195 -6.19 -11.17 -32.90
C ARG A 195 -6.64 -10.95 -34.36
N HIS A 196 -7.64 -11.68 -34.78
CA HIS A 196 -8.08 -11.65 -36.18
C HIS A 196 -8.58 -10.26 -36.65
N SER A 197 -9.32 -9.56 -35.79
CA SER A 197 -9.82 -8.19 -36.12
C SER A 197 -8.67 -7.19 -36.34
N VAL A 198 -7.59 -7.30 -35.59
CA VAL A 198 -6.38 -6.48 -35.77
C VAL A 198 -5.73 -6.77 -37.11
N ARG A 199 -5.59 -8.05 -37.47
CA ARG A 199 -5.02 -8.50 -38.74
C ARG A 199 -5.78 -7.95 -39.95
N LEU A 200 -7.11 -7.91 -39.89
CA LEU A 200 -7.95 -7.39 -41.00
C LEU A 200 -7.68 -5.91 -41.26
N ILE A 201 -7.64 -5.09 -40.20
CA ILE A 201 -7.36 -3.67 -40.34
C ILE A 201 -5.91 -3.43 -40.79
N ALA A 202 -4.97 -4.22 -40.25
CA ALA A 202 -3.58 -4.16 -40.66
C ALA A 202 -3.43 -4.49 -42.18
N SER A 203 -4.15 -5.51 -42.68
CA SER A 203 -4.15 -5.84 -44.12
C SER A 203 -4.66 -4.70 -44.98
N THR A 204 -5.73 -4.05 -44.54
CA THR A 204 -6.28 -2.87 -45.23
C THR A 204 -5.24 -1.73 -45.27
N LEU A 205 -4.63 -1.39 -44.17
CA LEU A 205 -3.57 -0.36 -44.10
C LEU A 205 -2.36 -0.71 -44.95
N TRP A 206 -1.94 -1.96 -44.89
CA TRP A 206 -0.83 -2.44 -45.71
C TRP A 206 -1.06 -2.26 -47.21
N ARG A 207 -2.25 -2.64 -47.69
CA ARG A 207 -2.63 -2.46 -49.09
C ARG A 207 -2.75 -0.99 -49.49
N ILE A 208 -3.30 -0.14 -48.64
CA ILE A 208 -3.35 1.29 -48.87
C ILE A 208 -1.94 1.89 -49.04
N MET A 209 -0.99 1.46 -48.18
CA MET A 209 0.42 1.90 -48.29
C MET A 209 1.02 1.46 -49.64
N LEU A 210 0.81 0.23 -50.05
CA LEU A 210 1.30 -0.26 -51.34
C LEU A 210 0.76 0.55 -52.53
N VAL A 211 -0.52 0.92 -52.50
CA VAL A 211 -1.17 1.66 -53.56
C VAL A 211 -0.74 3.14 -53.60
N GLN A 212 -0.65 3.78 -52.43
CA GLN A 212 -0.38 5.20 -52.33
C GLN A 212 1.09 5.60 -52.30
N LYS A 213 1.95 4.65 -51.88
CA LYS A 213 3.40 4.83 -51.81
C LYS A 213 4.16 3.69 -52.53
N PRO A 214 3.91 3.47 -53.83
CA PRO A 214 4.49 2.33 -54.52
C PRO A 214 6.01 2.46 -54.69
N ASP A 215 6.52 3.65 -55.01
CA ASP A 215 7.96 3.88 -55.20
C ASP A 215 8.74 3.74 -53.90
N GLU A 216 8.23 4.31 -52.83
CA GLU A 216 8.83 4.20 -51.48
C GLU A 216 8.84 2.75 -50.98
N SER A 217 7.73 2.05 -51.16
CA SER A 217 7.60 0.64 -50.77
C SER A 217 8.54 -0.24 -51.58
N ALA A 218 8.61 -0.04 -52.90
CA ALA A 218 9.53 -0.78 -53.77
C ALA A 218 10.99 -0.46 -53.48
N ALA A 219 11.33 0.80 -53.18
CA ALA A 219 12.70 1.16 -52.78
C ALA A 219 13.13 0.50 -51.47
N LEU A 220 12.28 0.50 -50.48
CA LEU A 220 12.55 -0.14 -49.20
C LEU A 220 12.74 -1.65 -49.34
N LEU A 221 11.89 -2.30 -50.09
CA LEU A 221 11.97 -3.75 -50.33
C LEU A 221 13.24 -4.11 -51.12
N ARG A 222 13.65 -3.31 -52.09
CA ARG A 222 14.90 -3.53 -52.83
C ARG A 222 16.17 -3.42 -51.97
N GLN A 223 16.14 -2.56 -50.97
CA GLN A 223 17.29 -2.40 -50.04
C GLN A 223 17.40 -3.57 -49.08
N THR A 224 16.30 -4.20 -48.67
CA THR A 224 16.24 -5.23 -47.62
C THR A 224 16.22 -6.66 -48.15
N LEU A 225 15.78 -6.87 -49.44
CA LEU A 225 15.67 -8.20 -50.03
C LEU A 225 17.00 -8.77 -50.49
N THR A 226 17.25 -10.02 -50.09
CA THR A 226 18.31 -10.84 -50.74
C THR A 226 17.91 -11.21 -52.16
N PRO A 227 18.90 -11.59 -53.02
CA PRO A 227 18.60 -11.99 -54.40
C PRO A 227 17.54 -13.07 -54.51
N ASP A 228 17.50 -13.99 -53.55
CA ASP A 228 16.54 -15.13 -53.55
C ASP A 228 15.12 -14.73 -53.14
N GLN A 229 14.97 -13.57 -52.53
CA GLN A 229 13.68 -13.04 -52.10
C GLN A 229 13.07 -12.00 -53.07
N ARG A 230 13.71 -11.72 -54.23
CA ARG A 230 13.23 -10.72 -55.21
C ARG A 230 11.82 -11.03 -55.78
N TRP A 231 11.40 -12.29 -55.67
CA TRP A 231 10.05 -12.68 -56.09
C TRP A 231 8.99 -12.04 -55.21
N LEU A 232 9.25 -11.85 -53.89
CA LEU A 232 8.35 -11.13 -53.00
C LEU A 232 8.03 -9.72 -53.51
N ALA A 233 9.01 -8.97 -54.02
CA ALA A 233 8.77 -7.64 -54.54
C ALA A 233 7.84 -7.64 -55.77
N ARG A 234 7.87 -8.66 -56.60
CA ARG A 234 6.95 -8.79 -57.76
C ARG A 234 5.55 -9.19 -57.34
N ASP A 235 5.43 -10.00 -56.33
CA ASP A 235 4.13 -10.44 -55.85
C ASP A 235 3.42 -9.35 -55.06
N PHE A 236 4.14 -8.43 -54.40
CA PHE A 236 3.57 -7.27 -53.75
C PHE A 236 2.71 -6.40 -54.67
N GLU A 237 3.07 -6.25 -55.94
CA GLU A 237 2.24 -5.50 -56.89
C GLU A 237 0.88 -6.16 -57.15
N LYS A 238 0.85 -7.50 -57.09
CA LYS A 238 -0.37 -8.30 -57.25
C LYS A 238 -1.26 -8.33 -56.01
N LEU A 239 -0.68 -8.10 -54.84
CA LEU A 239 -1.43 -8.18 -53.56
C LEU A 239 -2.45 -7.06 -53.42
N THR A 240 -2.32 -5.97 -54.13
CA THR A 240 -3.29 -4.86 -54.12
C THR A 240 -4.65 -5.26 -54.70
N GLU A 241 -4.71 -6.32 -55.49
CA GLU A 241 -5.92 -6.83 -56.14
C GLU A 241 -6.67 -7.87 -55.28
N LEU A 242 -6.05 -8.39 -54.21
CA LEU A 242 -6.66 -9.38 -53.33
C LEU A 242 -7.64 -8.73 -52.37
N ASP A 243 -8.64 -9.49 -51.95
CA ASP A 243 -9.44 -9.16 -50.78
C ASP A 243 -8.67 -9.38 -49.47
N ASP A 244 -9.17 -8.86 -48.32
CA ASP A 244 -8.46 -8.91 -47.05
C ASP A 244 -8.18 -10.31 -46.56
N LEU A 245 -9.11 -11.23 -46.79
CA LEU A 245 -8.97 -12.64 -46.35
C LEU A 245 -7.91 -13.36 -47.16
N SER A 246 -7.99 -13.24 -48.50
CA SER A 246 -7.00 -13.86 -49.42
C SER A 246 -5.59 -13.25 -49.21
N PHE A 247 -5.51 -11.99 -48.87
CA PHE A 247 -4.25 -11.34 -48.51
C PHE A 247 -3.66 -11.97 -47.20
N LEU A 248 -4.49 -12.17 -46.19
CA LEU A 248 -4.02 -12.77 -44.93
C LEU A 248 -3.64 -14.26 -45.08
N GLU A 249 -4.36 -15.00 -45.94
CA GLU A 249 -3.99 -16.35 -46.29
C GLU A 249 -2.62 -16.39 -46.97
N TRP A 250 -2.38 -15.48 -47.91
CA TRP A 250 -1.07 -15.37 -48.55
C TRP A 250 0.05 -15.00 -47.57
N VAL A 251 -0.23 -14.11 -46.61
CA VAL A 251 0.72 -13.76 -45.53
C VAL A 251 1.07 -15.00 -44.71
N ASP A 252 0.08 -15.82 -44.33
CA ASP A 252 0.29 -17.02 -43.53
C ASP A 252 1.07 -18.11 -44.32
N GLU A 253 0.81 -18.26 -45.61
CA GLU A 253 1.54 -19.18 -46.49
C GLU A 253 3.02 -18.79 -46.65
N ASN A 254 3.30 -17.49 -46.72
CA ASN A 254 4.66 -16.96 -46.93
C ASN A 254 5.32 -16.48 -45.63
N ARG A 255 4.75 -16.80 -44.48
CA ARG A 255 5.15 -16.28 -43.19
C ARG A 255 6.65 -16.44 -42.91
N SER A 256 7.21 -17.61 -43.19
CA SER A 256 8.62 -17.86 -42.92
C SER A 256 9.58 -16.92 -43.67
N SER A 257 9.23 -16.57 -44.92
CA SER A 257 10.01 -15.63 -45.73
C SER A 257 9.82 -14.17 -45.31
N LEU A 258 8.60 -13.83 -44.91
CA LEU A 258 8.24 -12.52 -44.40
C LEU A 258 8.85 -12.27 -43.01
N ASP A 259 8.87 -13.28 -42.13
CA ASP A 259 9.51 -13.18 -40.82
C ASP A 259 11.03 -12.90 -40.96
N VAL A 260 11.71 -13.55 -41.88
CA VAL A 260 13.14 -13.26 -42.16
C VAL A 260 13.34 -11.82 -42.61
N LEU A 261 12.45 -11.33 -43.47
CA LEU A 261 12.53 -9.97 -44.01
C LEU A 261 12.22 -8.90 -42.94
N PHE A 262 11.08 -9.01 -42.28
CA PHE A 262 10.60 -7.97 -41.39
C PHE A 262 11.17 -8.14 -39.98
N LEU A 263 11.07 -9.33 -39.40
CA LEU A 263 11.55 -9.56 -38.04
C LEU A 263 13.08 -9.71 -37.97
N GLY A 264 13.69 -10.31 -38.98
CA GLY A 264 15.14 -10.41 -39.05
C GLY A 264 15.86 -9.16 -39.54
N GLY A 265 15.34 -8.53 -40.60
CA GLY A 265 15.99 -7.41 -41.27
C GLY A 265 15.69 -6.03 -40.67
N MET A 266 14.50 -5.84 -40.06
CA MET A 266 14.03 -4.53 -39.59
C MET A 266 13.96 -4.40 -38.07
N SER A 267 13.99 -5.49 -37.32
CA SER A 267 13.91 -5.47 -35.84
C SER A 267 15.05 -4.66 -35.21
N LYS A 268 16.25 -4.81 -35.74
CA LYS A 268 17.40 -4.04 -35.23
C LYS A 268 17.23 -2.53 -35.41
N ALA A 269 16.65 -2.09 -36.55
CA ALA A 269 16.37 -0.68 -36.75
C ALA A 269 15.36 -0.15 -35.73
N TRP A 270 14.40 -0.96 -35.33
CA TRP A 270 13.46 -0.62 -34.27
C TRP A 270 14.15 -0.50 -32.89
N GLU A 271 14.97 -1.46 -32.52
CA GLU A 271 15.75 -1.42 -31.28
C GLU A 271 16.67 -0.20 -31.21
N ASP A 272 17.40 0.08 -32.30
CA ASP A 272 18.29 1.24 -32.43
C ASP A 272 17.48 2.56 -32.33
N PHE A 273 16.31 2.63 -32.93
CA PHE A 273 15.42 3.78 -32.83
C PHE A 273 14.95 4.04 -31.40
N VAL A 274 14.46 3.01 -30.70
CA VAL A 274 14.01 3.12 -29.30
C VAL A 274 15.17 3.53 -28.40
N ALA A 275 16.33 2.92 -28.54
CA ALA A 275 17.52 3.27 -27.77
C ALA A 275 17.95 4.73 -27.99
N ALA A 276 17.96 5.18 -29.26
CA ALA A 276 18.33 6.56 -29.64
C ALA A 276 17.34 7.59 -29.06
N GLU A 277 16.03 7.31 -29.09
CA GLU A 277 15.03 8.22 -28.55
C GLU A 277 15.08 8.30 -27.02
N ASN A 278 15.29 7.18 -26.34
CA ASN A 278 15.49 7.15 -24.90
C ASN A 278 16.74 7.94 -24.47
N GLN A 279 17.84 7.80 -25.21
CA GLN A 279 19.05 8.56 -24.95
C GLN A 279 18.86 10.06 -25.18
N LYS A 280 18.22 10.46 -26.28
CA LYS A 280 17.93 11.88 -26.57
C LYS A 280 17.08 12.53 -25.49
N SER A 281 16.03 11.85 -25.04
CA SER A 281 15.18 12.32 -23.93
C SER A 281 15.97 12.56 -22.65
N GLY A 282 16.79 11.59 -22.26
CA GLY A 282 17.63 11.69 -21.08
C GLY A 282 18.67 12.82 -21.16
N ASP A 283 19.32 12.97 -22.30
CA ASP A 283 20.35 14.01 -22.51
C ASP A 283 19.73 15.42 -22.57
N SER A 284 18.58 15.57 -23.20
CA SER A 284 17.85 16.83 -23.24
C SER A 284 17.41 17.28 -21.83
N ALA A 285 16.91 16.36 -21.01
CA ALA A 285 16.56 16.64 -19.63
C ALA A 285 17.77 17.08 -18.79
N LYS A 286 18.91 16.41 -18.96
CA LYS A 286 20.16 16.78 -18.24
C LYS A 286 20.67 18.17 -18.65
N MET A 287 20.62 18.50 -19.94
CA MET A 287 21.06 19.82 -20.43
C MET A 287 20.19 20.95 -19.88
N ARG A 288 18.86 20.79 -19.89
CA ARG A 288 17.94 21.79 -19.31
C ARG A 288 18.18 21.99 -17.83
N LEU A 289 18.37 20.90 -17.06
CA LEU A 289 18.68 20.95 -15.66
C LEU A 289 19.99 21.71 -15.40
N LYS A 290 21.03 21.40 -16.15
CA LYS A 290 22.34 22.10 -16.04
C LYS A 290 22.20 23.60 -16.32
N HIS A 291 21.52 23.98 -17.39
CA HIS A 291 21.34 25.37 -17.77
C HIS A 291 20.58 26.17 -16.65
N ARG A 292 19.53 25.58 -16.07
CA ARG A 292 18.80 26.21 -14.97
C ARG A 292 19.68 26.36 -13.73
N LYS A 293 20.45 25.34 -13.39
CA LYS A 293 21.39 25.38 -12.27
C LYS A 293 22.46 26.46 -12.44
N ASP A 294 22.98 26.61 -13.65
CA ASP A 294 23.98 27.63 -13.98
C ASP A 294 23.38 29.04 -13.89
N LYS A 295 22.13 29.25 -14.36
CA LYS A 295 21.42 30.53 -14.20
C LYS A 295 21.17 30.88 -12.75
N LEU A 296 20.77 29.94 -11.90
CA LEU A 296 20.55 30.18 -10.48
C LEU A 296 21.87 30.55 -9.77
N ARG A 297 22.98 29.88 -10.11
CA ARG A 297 24.29 30.21 -9.58
C ARG A 297 24.72 31.61 -10.00
N GLN A 298 24.56 31.97 -11.28
CA GLN A 298 24.88 33.28 -11.78
C GLN A 298 24.07 34.37 -11.06
N TRP A 299 22.76 34.18 -10.91
CA TRP A 299 21.90 35.11 -10.20
C TRP A 299 22.32 35.31 -8.74
N HIS A 300 22.68 34.21 -8.06
CA HIS A 300 23.16 34.29 -6.67
C HIS A 300 24.48 35.07 -6.58
N MET A 301 25.42 34.80 -7.46
CA MET A 301 26.68 35.52 -7.51
C MET A 301 26.50 37.01 -7.80
N GLU A 302 25.63 37.35 -8.76
CA GLU A 302 25.32 38.76 -9.07
C GLU A 302 24.67 39.50 -7.90
N ASN A 303 23.83 38.85 -7.12
CA ASN A 303 23.25 39.46 -5.92
C ASN A 303 24.30 39.72 -4.85
N LEU A 304 25.14 38.73 -4.57
CA LEU A 304 26.24 38.90 -3.59
C LEU A 304 27.17 40.03 -4.01
N GLU A 305 27.49 40.15 -5.29
CA GLU A 305 28.35 41.23 -5.80
C GLU A 305 27.71 42.61 -5.64
N ARG A 306 26.41 42.75 -5.95
CA ARG A 306 25.65 43.99 -5.76
C ARG A 306 25.63 44.43 -4.29
N GLU A 307 25.39 43.49 -3.38
CA GLU A 307 25.39 43.80 -1.95
C GLU A 307 26.77 44.23 -1.44
N ASN A 308 27.81 43.54 -1.88
CA ASN A 308 29.20 43.93 -1.56
C ASN A 308 29.58 45.31 -2.12
N VAL A 309 29.07 45.67 -3.29
CA VAL A 309 29.29 47.01 -3.86
C VAL A 309 28.58 48.09 -3.03
N LEU A 310 27.30 47.85 -2.66
CA LEU A 310 26.55 48.77 -1.81
C LEU A 310 27.23 48.99 -0.46
N LEU A 311 27.64 47.92 0.18
CA LEU A 311 28.34 47.98 1.48
C LEU A 311 29.68 48.75 1.38
N ARG A 312 30.47 48.55 0.30
CA ARG A 312 31.71 49.31 0.07
C ARG A 312 31.46 50.81 -0.15
N HIS A 313 30.36 51.18 -0.80
CA HIS A 313 30.01 52.57 -1.04
C HIS A 313 29.66 53.31 0.24
N GLU A 314 28.97 52.65 1.17
CA GLU A 314 28.65 53.22 2.48
C GLU A 314 29.88 53.37 3.37
N MET A 315 30.91 52.51 3.21
CA MET A 315 32.16 52.58 3.95
C MET A 315 33.02 53.80 3.64
N ALA A 316 32.92 54.30 2.42
CA ALA A 316 33.83 55.36 1.95
C ALA A 316 33.61 56.74 2.61
N ASN A 317 32.47 56.97 3.28
CA ASN A 317 32.02 58.33 3.63
C ASN A 317 32.21 58.80 5.07
N SER A 318 32.60 57.99 6.06
CA SER A 318 32.90 58.46 7.42
C SER A 318 33.56 57.45 8.37
N ALA A 319 34.41 57.95 9.31
CA ALA A 319 35.14 57.08 10.24
C ALA A 319 34.25 56.40 11.31
N TRP A 320 33.10 56.95 11.69
CA TRP A 320 32.16 56.38 12.63
C TRP A 320 31.28 55.31 11.94
N MET A 321 31.08 55.42 10.64
CA MET A 321 30.40 54.43 9.83
C MET A 321 31.14 53.07 9.78
N LYS A 322 32.45 53.06 10.02
CA LYS A 322 33.22 51.81 10.03
C LYS A 322 32.76 50.85 11.13
N SER A 323 32.50 51.34 12.34
CA SER A 323 32.03 50.45 13.42
C SER A 323 30.59 49.94 13.18
N ILE A 324 29.74 50.83 12.65
CA ILE A 324 28.38 50.42 12.25
C ILE A 324 28.44 49.47 11.07
N TYR A 325 29.33 49.72 10.12
CA TYR A 325 29.54 48.84 8.97
C TYR A 325 29.97 47.45 9.41
N PHE A 326 30.94 47.32 10.29
CA PHE A 326 31.35 46.01 10.78
C PHE A 326 30.21 45.29 11.48
N ALA A 327 29.47 45.99 12.32
CA ALA A 327 28.30 45.42 12.99
C ALA A 327 27.20 44.98 11.98
N GLU A 328 26.91 45.82 10.99
CA GLU A 328 25.93 45.52 9.95
C GLU A 328 26.45 44.47 8.94
N HIS A 329 27.77 44.46 8.70
CA HIS A 329 28.38 43.42 7.86
C HIS A 329 28.31 42.03 8.52
N PHE A 330 28.64 41.94 9.81
CA PHE A 330 28.47 40.72 10.58
C PHE A 330 27.01 40.28 10.64
N LYS A 331 26.12 41.23 10.89
CA LYS A 331 24.67 40.96 10.87
C LYS A 331 24.20 40.49 9.51
N HIS A 332 24.69 41.10 8.44
CA HIS A 332 24.38 40.72 7.09
C HIS A 332 24.94 39.33 6.72
N GLN A 333 26.20 39.05 7.07
CA GLN A 333 26.78 37.73 6.90
C GLN A 333 25.97 36.67 7.66
N ARG A 334 25.58 36.98 8.90
CA ARG A 334 24.75 36.10 9.70
C ARG A 334 23.36 35.85 9.04
N LEU A 335 22.74 36.91 8.52
CA LEU A 335 21.49 36.78 7.78
C LEU A 335 21.63 35.93 6.50
N LEU A 336 22.76 36.08 5.77
CA LEU A 336 23.04 35.25 4.61
C LEU A 336 23.29 33.80 5.00
N GLN A 337 24.01 33.61 6.11
CA GLN A 337 24.20 32.26 6.66
C GLN A 337 22.85 31.65 7.08
N ASP A 338 22.06 32.38 7.86
CA ASP A 338 20.71 31.94 8.28
C ASP A 338 19.84 31.65 7.06
N GLN A 339 19.92 32.44 6.00
CA GLN A 339 19.18 32.20 4.77
C GLN A 339 19.68 30.96 3.99
N GLN A 340 21.00 30.71 4.02
CA GLN A 340 21.57 29.50 3.43
C GLN A 340 21.14 28.25 4.23
N ASP A 341 21.20 28.36 5.56
CA ASP A 341 20.79 27.30 6.48
C ASP A 341 19.26 27.04 6.36
N ASP A 342 18.45 28.10 6.27
CA ASP A 342 17.03 27.99 6.01
C ASP A 342 16.75 27.31 4.65
N ASN A 343 17.49 27.69 3.61
CA ASN A 343 17.35 27.06 2.30
C ASN A 343 17.80 25.59 2.32
N ALA A 344 18.87 25.26 3.00
CA ALA A 344 19.34 23.90 3.19
C ALA A 344 18.33 23.09 4.01
N PHE A 345 17.82 23.67 5.10
CA PHE A 345 16.74 23.07 5.90
C PHE A 345 15.46 22.83 5.09
N MET A 346 15.04 23.83 4.32
CA MET A 346 13.88 23.70 3.43
C MET A 346 14.11 22.62 2.37
N ALA A 347 15.28 22.61 1.74
CA ALA A 347 15.62 21.58 0.75
C ALA A 347 15.63 20.17 1.35
N SER A 348 16.24 20.01 2.54
CA SER A 348 16.25 18.74 3.26
C SER A 348 14.84 18.31 3.70
N THR A 349 14.04 19.27 4.15
CA THR A 349 12.65 19.03 4.56
C THR A 349 11.78 18.60 3.37
N PHE A 350 11.94 19.27 2.23
CA PHE A 350 11.24 18.86 1.00
C PHE A 350 11.71 17.51 0.50
N ALA A 351 12.99 17.22 0.53
CA ALA A 351 13.54 15.92 0.16
C ALA A 351 13.01 14.81 1.09
N ARG A 352 12.92 15.10 2.39
CA ARG A 352 12.30 14.17 3.34
C ARG A 352 10.81 13.97 3.07
N MET A 353 10.08 15.07 2.86
CA MET A 353 8.66 15.02 2.54
C MET A 353 8.42 14.24 1.22
N GLU A 354 9.26 14.43 0.20
CA GLU A 354 9.16 13.66 -1.04
C GLU A 354 9.43 12.17 -0.79
N ARG A 355 10.48 11.84 -0.05
CA ARG A 355 10.77 10.45 0.33
C ARG A 355 9.59 9.84 1.11
N ASP A 356 9.03 10.57 2.06
CA ASP A 356 7.90 10.13 2.86
C ASP A 356 6.64 9.93 2.02
N LEU A 357 6.41 10.80 1.05
CA LEU A 357 5.27 10.72 0.15
C LEU A 357 5.45 9.64 -0.95
N ARG A 358 6.68 9.24 -1.24
CA ARG A 358 7.02 8.19 -2.22
C ARG A 358 7.40 6.87 -1.61
N ARG A 359 7.63 6.83 -0.28
CA ARG A 359 7.94 5.57 0.39
C ARG A 359 6.82 4.56 0.18
N ALA A 360 7.15 3.32 0.33
CA ALA A 360 6.16 2.25 0.32
C ALA A 360 5.04 2.56 1.34
N GLY A 361 3.81 2.63 0.86
CA GLY A 361 2.69 2.98 1.70
C GLY A 361 2.21 4.42 1.63
N ALA A 362 2.96 5.27 0.97
CA ALA A 362 2.60 6.67 0.85
C ALA A 362 1.75 6.96 -0.39
N VAL A 363 1.22 8.19 -0.45
CA VAL A 363 0.27 8.64 -1.47
C VAL A 363 0.81 8.51 -2.90
N PHE A 364 2.11 8.67 -3.09
CA PHE A 364 2.77 8.64 -4.39
C PHE A 364 3.78 7.48 -4.52
N ALA A 365 3.55 6.40 -3.81
CA ALA A 365 4.37 5.20 -3.96
C ALA A 365 4.24 4.60 -5.36
N GLU A 366 5.30 3.94 -5.83
CA GLU A 366 5.24 3.19 -7.10
C GLU A 366 4.22 2.04 -7.00
N PRO A 367 3.56 1.67 -8.12
CA PRO A 367 2.64 0.54 -8.14
C PRO A 367 3.43 -0.74 -7.84
N GLN A 368 3.19 -1.27 -6.69
CA GLN A 368 3.72 -2.54 -6.25
C GLN A 368 2.52 -3.39 -5.85
N ASN A 369 2.68 -4.68 -5.73
CA ASN A 369 1.63 -5.58 -5.22
C ASN A 369 1.27 -5.16 -3.78
N ILE A 370 0.32 -4.24 -3.69
CA ILE A 370 -0.18 -3.72 -2.42
C ILE A 370 -1.00 -4.80 -1.75
N LYS A 371 -0.64 -5.16 -0.54
CA LYS A 371 -1.49 -5.96 0.33
C LYS A 371 -2.28 -5.04 1.26
N TRP A 372 -3.46 -5.47 1.60
CA TRP A 372 -4.38 -4.73 2.44
C TRP A 372 -4.46 -5.37 3.83
N LYS A 373 -4.09 -4.63 4.86
CA LYS A 373 -4.20 -5.06 6.26
C LYS A 373 -5.34 -4.36 6.98
N LEU A 374 -5.89 -5.01 8.00
CA LEU A 374 -6.94 -4.44 8.82
C LEU A 374 -6.40 -3.25 9.64
N ASP A 375 -7.05 -2.09 9.52
CA ASP A 375 -6.77 -0.92 10.36
C ASP A 375 -7.18 -1.20 11.81
N ARG A 376 -6.33 -0.85 12.75
CA ARG A 376 -6.60 -1.02 14.19
C ARG A 376 -7.55 0.03 14.75
N THR A 377 -7.80 1.11 14.03
CA THR A 377 -8.67 2.19 14.48
C THR A 377 -10.10 1.71 14.59
N GLU A 378 -10.65 1.82 15.77
CA GLU A 378 -12.03 1.47 16.08
C GLU A 378 -12.94 2.68 15.84
N GLY A 379 -14.00 2.48 15.11
CA GLY A 379 -15.05 3.46 14.88
C GLY A 379 -16.21 3.30 15.87
N ARG A 380 -17.41 3.68 15.43
CA ARG A 380 -18.63 3.55 16.22
C ARG A 380 -18.85 2.09 16.65
N ASN A 381 -19.22 1.91 17.91
CA ASN A 381 -19.44 0.59 18.54
C ASN A 381 -18.22 -0.33 18.46
N ARG A 382 -17.01 0.24 18.42
CA ARG A 382 -15.73 -0.47 18.31
C ARG A 382 -15.55 -1.28 17.01
N MET A 383 -16.29 -0.96 15.95
CA MET A 383 -16.11 -1.62 14.66
C MET A 383 -14.85 -1.12 13.92
N ARG A 384 -14.05 -2.03 13.42
CA ARG A 384 -12.87 -1.75 12.60
C ARG A 384 -13.24 -1.91 11.12
N LEU A 385 -13.62 -0.82 10.48
CA LEU A 385 -14.23 -0.81 9.15
C LEU A 385 -13.25 -0.52 8.01
N ARG A 386 -11.97 -0.21 8.31
CA ARG A 386 -11.01 0.24 7.31
C ARG A 386 -9.90 -0.75 7.09
N LEU A 387 -9.44 -0.81 5.85
CA LEU A 387 -8.20 -1.46 5.47
C LEU A 387 -7.13 -0.40 5.19
N LEU A 388 -5.89 -0.71 5.53
CA LEU A 388 -4.71 0.08 5.21
C LEU A 388 -3.86 -0.64 4.18
N PRO A 389 -3.28 0.08 3.22
CA PRO A 389 -2.34 -0.53 2.29
C PRO A 389 -1.05 -0.94 3.02
N GLU A 390 -0.56 -2.13 2.73
CA GLU A 390 0.72 -2.65 3.18
C GLU A 390 1.61 -2.88 1.96
N TYR A 391 2.64 -2.07 1.85
CA TYR A 391 3.53 -2.07 0.69
C TYR A 391 4.64 -3.12 0.82
N PRO A 392 5.21 -3.63 -0.29
CA PRO A 392 6.20 -4.71 -0.27
C PRO A 392 7.44 -4.42 0.57
N SER A 393 7.88 -3.17 0.67
CA SER A 393 8.98 -2.79 1.56
C SER A 393 8.65 -2.92 3.05
N GLN A 394 7.37 -2.88 3.40
CA GLN A 394 6.85 -3.12 4.75
C GLN A 394 6.42 -4.58 4.93
N GLN A 395 6.20 -5.29 3.85
CA GLN A 395 5.89 -6.72 3.89
C GLN A 395 7.19 -7.45 4.23
N ARG A 396 7.19 -8.12 5.35
CA ARG A 396 8.20 -9.14 5.62
C ARG A 396 8.17 -10.10 4.45
N GLN A 397 9.29 -10.33 3.78
CA GLN A 397 9.41 -11.21 2.60
C GLN A 397 9.14 -12.69 2.98
N GLN A 398 7.99 -12.98 3.53
CA GLN A 398 7.53 -14.33 3.74
C GLN A 398 6.51 -14.64 2.67
N GLU A 399 6.96 -15.30 1.61
CA GLU A 399 6.06 -16.03 0.72
C GLU A 399 5.47 -17.18 1.53
N PHE A 400 4.21 -17.05 1.92
CA PHE A 400 3.47 -18.13 2.55
C PHE A 400 3.20 -19.21 1.52
N GLN A 401 3.75 -20.38 1.74
CA GLN A 401 3.52 -21.52 0.85
C GLN A 401 2.37 -22.38 1.34
N PRO A 402 1.52 -22.88 0.44
CA PRO A 402 0.50 -23.86 0.79
C PRO A 402 1.18 -25.18 1.22
N LYS A 403 0.57 -25.87 2.14
CA LYS A 403 1.05 -27.20 2.55
C LYS A 403 0.95 -28.14 1.37
N ARG A 404 2.05 -28.73 0.96
CA ARG A 404 2.06 -29.72 -0.13
C ARG A 404 1.25 -30.93 0.31
N SER A 405 0.25 -31.30 -0.48
CA SER A 405 -0.42 -32.57 -0.31
C SER A 405 0.60 -33.68 -0.53
N ASN A 406 0.67 -34.66 0.36
CA ASN A 406 1.37 -35.92 0.13
C ASN A 406 0.60 -36.77 -0.90
N ALA A 407 0.26 -36.19 -2.06
CA ALA A 407 -0.11 -37.00 -3.21
C ALA A 407 1.16 -37.75 -3.58
N THR A 408 1.16 -39.03 -3.37
CA THR A 408 2.16 -39.98 -3.82
C THR A 408 2.57 -39.60 -5.23
N ALA A 409 3.78 -39.05 -5.35
CA ALA A 409 4.41 -38.86 -6.64
C ALA A 409 4.48 -40.24 -7.28
N ALA A 410 3.63 -40.48 -8.29
CA ALA A 410 3.78 -41.62 -9.17
C ALA A 410 5.21 -41.52 -9.70
N LYS A 411 6.04 -42.48 -9.30
CA LYS A 411 7.40 -42.62 -9.83
C LYS A 411 7.30 -42.63 -11.34
N PRO A 412 8.03 -41.81 -12.08
CA PRO A 412 8.06 -41.93 -13.52
C PRO A 412 8.62 -43.30 -13.84
N ILE A 413 7.85 -44.07 -14.61
CA ILE A 413 8.31 -45.37 -15.16
C ILE A 413 9.43 -45.03 -16.11
N VAL A 414 10.64 -45.33 -15.70
CA VAL A 414 11.83 -45.26 -16.56
C VAL A 414 11.76 -46.44 -17.49
N VAL A 415 11.38 -46.18 -18.73
CA VAL A 415 11.56 -47.14 -19.83
C VAL A 415 13.02 -47.05 -20.25
N PRO A 416 13.80 -48.12 -20.19
CA PRO A 416 15.19 -48.10 -20.64
C PRO A 416 15.23 -48.22 -22.15
N THR A 417 15.54 -47.13 -22.85
CA THR A 417 15.98 -47.16 -24.24
C THR A 417 17.50 -47.15 -24.28
N LYS A 418 18.03 -48.20 -24.84
CA LYS A 418 19.43 -48.38 -25.15
C LYS A 418 19.95 -47.36 -26.20
N GLY A 419 21.11 -46.89 -25.95
CA GLY A 419 22.05 -46.15 -26.68
C GLY A 419 21.98 -45.81 -28.13
N SER A 420 22.34 -44.59 -28.43
CA SER A 420 23.39 -44.30 -29.40
C SER A 420 23.85 -42.83 -29.22
N SER A 421 25.15 -42.68 -29.23
CA SER A 421 25.92 -41.48 -29.24
C SER A 421 25.69 -40.66 -30.49
N ALA A 422 25.38 -39.38 -30.38
CA ALA A 422 25.74 -38.37 -31.36
C ALA A 422 25.76 -37.00 -30.68
N GLN A 423 26.88 -36.37 -30.74
CA GLN A 423 27.10 -34.98 -30.43
C GLN A 423 26.24 -34.09 -31.35
N GLY A 424 25.57 -33.15 -30.76
CA GLY A 424 24.87 -32.11 -31.48
C GLY A 424 24.53 -30.97 -30.53
N SER A 425 25.37 -29.96 -30.55
CA SER A 425 25.13 -28.69 -29.93
C SER A 425 23.87 -28.05 -30.50
N SER A 426 22.80 -28.00 -29.76
CA SER A 426 21.67 -27.11 -30.07
C SER A 426 21.61 -26.00 -29.04
N ALA A 427 21.95 -24.82 -29.49
CA ALA A 427 21.70 -23.59 -28.80
C ALA A 427 20.21 -23.39 -28.69
N THR A 428 19.69 -23.50 -27.50
CA THR A 428 18.32 -23.03 -27.17
C THR A 428 18.39 -21.52 -27.10
N LEU A 429 17.82 -20.89 -28.10
CA LEU A 429 17.43 -19.48 -28.04
C LEU A 429 16.35 -19.33 -26.96
N SER A 430 16.77 -18.91 -25.76
CA SER A 430 15.87 -18.30 -24.82
C SER A 430 15.65 -16.87 -25.25
N THR A 431 14.49 -16.58 -25.80
CA THR A 431 13.99 -15.22 -25.92
C THR A 431 13.76 -14.68 -24.51
N SER A 432 14.78 -14.08 -23.93
CA SER A 432 14.62 -13.19 -22.80
C SER A 432 14.12 -11.85 -23.34
N VAL A 433 12.84 -11.58 -23.09
CA VAL A 433 12.31 -10.22 -23.08
C VAL A 433 13.24 -9.40 -22.18
N PRO A 434 13.78 -8.28 -22.65
CA PRO A 434 14.55 -7.43 -21.76
C PRO A 434 13.60 -6.83 -20.74
N THR A 435 13.59 -7.38 -19.56
CA THR A 435 13.15 -6.68 -18.36
C THR A 435 13.83 -5.33 -18.37
N SER A 436 13.04 -4.29 -18.30
CA SER A 436 13.47 -2.93 -18.08
C SER A 436 14.71 -2.90 -17.18
N VAL A 437 15.77 -2.35 -17.70
CA VAL A 437 16.95 -2.00 -16.96
C VAL A 437 16.50 -0.98 -15.92
N THR A 438 16.16 -1.47 -14.74
CA THR A 438 16.39 -0.71 -13.53
C THR A 438 17.89 -0.64 -13.41
N GLY A 439 18.48 0.29 -14.13
CA GLY A 439 19.80 0.75 -13.81
C GLY A 439 19.72 1.13 -12.35
N ALA A 440 20.32 0.33 -11.49
CA ALA A 440 20.79 0.82 -10.24
C ALA A 440 21.61 2.06 -10.60
N LEU A 441 20.98 3.21 -10.50
CA LEU A 441 21.69 4.42 -10.20
C LEU A 441 22.16 4.19 -8.75
N ASP A 442 23.27 3.49 -8.66
CA ASP A 442 24.23 3.68 -7.62
C ASP A 442 24.68 5.15 -7.78
N GLY A 443 23.76 6.04 -7.49
CA GLY A 443 24.03 7.40 -7.19
C GLY A 443 24.61 7.36 -5.80
N THR A 444 25.91 7.12 -5.71
CA THR A 444 26.64 7.86 -4.72
C THR A 444 26.05 9.27 -4.75
N ALA A 445 25.30 9.60 -3.72
CA ALA A 445 25.04 10.98 -3.36
C ALA A 445 26.44 11.60 -3.30
N GLY A 446 26.86 12.11 -4.45
CA GLY A 446 27.97 13.01 -4.47
C GLY A 446 27.49 14.14 -3.59
N ASP A 447 28.06 14.25 -2.43
CA ASP A 447 28.06 15.45 -1.63
C ASP A 447 28.14 16.61 -2.60
N LEU A 448 27.05 17.34 -2.70
CA LEU A 448 27.11 18.66 -3.26
C LEU A 448 27.83 19.47 -2.20
N ASP A 449 29.16 19.30 -2.22
CA ASP A 449 30.07 20.19 -1.55
C ASP A 449 29.85 21.59 -2.12
N ILE A 450 28.94 22.34 -1.48
CA ILE A 450 28.72 23.78 -1.72
C ILE A 450 29.81 24.58 -1.00
N SER A 451 30.83 23.96 -0.45
CA SER A 451 32.03 24.60 0.07
C SER A 451 33.11 24.73 -1.02
N ALA A 452 32.78 25.43 -2.12
CA ALA A 452 33.81 26.14 -2.83
C ALA A 452 34.02 27.47 -2.14
N GLU A 453 34.83 27.50 -1.12
CA GLU A 453 35.41 28.70 -0.61
C GLU A 453 36.11 29.45 -1.75
N PRO A 454 35.86 30.72 -1.96
CA PRO A 454 36.78 31.53 -2.75
C PRO A 454 38.07 31.67 -1.96
N GLU A 455 39.16 31.15 -2.51
CA GLU A 455 40.50 31.42 -2.00
C GLU A 455 40.69 32.93 -1.78
N LEU A 456 40.70 33.34 -0.54
CA LEU A 456 41.19 34.62 -0.12
C LEU A 456 42.70 34.50 0.11
N VAL A 457 43.46 35.21 -0.72
CA VAL A 457 44.89 35.42 -0.62
C VAL A 457 45.23 35.92 0.80
N PRO A 458 46.24 35.36 1.47
CA PRO A 458 46.56 35.74 2.83
C PRO A 458 47.34 37.04 2.85
N GLY A 459 46.76 38.06 3.44
CA GLY A 459 47.46 39.23 3.93
C GLY A 459 47.40 39.25 5.43
N GLY A 460 48.54 38.91 6.07
CA GLY A 460 48.64 38.77 7.51
C GLY A 460 48.47 40.07 8.25
N THR A 461 47.98 39.94 9.45
CA THR A 461 48.58 40.47 10.70
C THR A 461 47.83 39.91 11.89
N GLU A 462 48.61 39.34 12.80
CA GLU A 462 48.21 38.91 14.14
C GLU A 462 47.57 40.05 14.93
N ASP A 463 46.43 39.81 15.56
CA ASP A 463 46.21 40.37 16.89
C ASP A 463 45.28 39.44 17.72
N GLN A 464 45.75 39.22 18.95
CA GLN A 464 45.16 38.40 20.00
C GLN A 464 43.96 39.11 20.61
N GLY A 465 42.89 38.37 20.89
CA GLY A 465 42.09 38.74 22.01
C GLY A 465 40.58 38.53 21.91
N SER A 466 40.16 37.65 22.77
CA SER A 466 38.85 37.43 23.39
C SER A 466 37.98 36.33 22.77
N VAL A 467 38.02 35.23 23.47
CA VAL A 467 37.08 34.12 23.40
C VAL A 467 35.71 34.61 23.86
N ALA A 468 34.77 34.66 22.94
CA ALA A 468 33.36 34.70 23.29
C ALA A 468 32.83 33.23 23.37
N PRO A 469 31.91 32.92 24.27
CA PRO A 469 31.42 31.53 24.40
C PRO A 469 30.66 31.12 23.15
N GLU A 470 31.10 30.04 22.59
CA GLU A 470 30.38 29.32 21.55
C GLU A 470 29.05 28.81 22.14
N GLU A 471 27.94 29.43 21.78
CA GLU A 471 26.66 28.83 21.94
C GLU A 471 26.52 27.78 20.80
N ASP A 472 26.69 26.53 21.16
CA ASP A 472 26.46 25.36 20.34
C ASP A 472 25.02 25.36 19.81
N PHE A 473 24.81 25.80 18.59
CA PHE A 473 23.60 25.48 17.82
C PHE A 473 23.75 24.10 17.22
N GLU A 474 23.21 23.10 17.91
CA GLU A 474 23.14 21.75 17.39
C GLU A 474 22.21 21.69 16.21
N MET A 475 22.73 21.16 15.10
CA MET A 475 21.91 20.74 13.97
C MET A 475 20.93 19.65 14.42
N VAL A 476 19.65 19.84 14.15
CA VAL A 476 18.63 18.84 14.39
C VAL A 476 18.82 17.72 13.36
N GLU A 477 19.43 16.64 13.79
CA GLU A 477 19.53 15.42 12.98
C GLU A 477 18.14 14.81 12.73
N ASP A 478 17.94 14.31 11.51
CA ASP A 478 16.71 13.63 11.12
C ASP A 478 16.52 12.34 11.96
N PRO A 479 15.44 12.22 12.74
CA PRO A 479 15.20 11.05 13.55
C PRO A 479 15.00 9.75 12.73
N ASN A 480 14.96 9.83 11.41
CA ASN A 480 14.81 8.72 10.48
C ASN A 480 16.03 8.45 9.59
N GLU A 481 17.15 9.17 9.78
CA GLU A 481 18.37 8.74 9.08
C GLU A 481 18.80 7.36 9.60
N PRO A 482 19.18 6.43 8.71
CA PRO A 482 19.75 5.17 9.14
C PRO A 482 21.09 5.47 9.80
N ASP A 483 21.14 5.34 11.14
CA ASP A 483 22.33 5.53 11.95
C ASP A 483 23.51 4.70 11.40
N GLY A 484 24.39 5.35 10.67
CA GLY A 484 25.74 4.84 10.50
C GLY A 484 26.50 5.14 11.78
N ASP A 485 26.72 4.09 12.56
CA ASP A 485 27.51 4.10 13.80
C ASP A 485 26.77 4.44 15.11
N ASP A 486 25.91 3.50 15.53
CA ASP A 486 25.08 3.53 16.76
C ASP A 486 25.90 3.42 18.09
N THR A 487 27.22 3.60 18.07
CA THR A 487 28.06 3.23 19.20
C THR A 487 28.24 4.31 20.27
N PHE A 488 27.88 5.58 20.02
CA PHE A 488 28.17 6.66 20.97
C PHE A 488 27.06 7.70 21.23
N GLU A 489 25.83 7.51 20.69
CA GLU A 489 24.78 8.50 20.94
C GLU A 489 24.10 8.30 22.30
N ASP A 490 24.02 9.36 23.11
CA ASP A 490 23.24 9.36 24.36
C ASP A 490 21.73 9.19 24.07
N LYS A 491 21.23 7.98 24.34
CA LYS A 491 19.84 7.59 24.06
C LYS A 491 18.83 8.34 24.93
N ASN A 492 19.22 8.84 26.07
CA ASN A 492 18.39 9.73 26.88
C ASN A 492 18.11 11.02 26.12
N ARG A 493 19.10 11.57 25.43
CA ARG A 493 18.97 12.75 24.57
C ARG A 493 18.05 12.47 23.39
N LYS A 494 18.17 11.31 22.73
CA LYS A 494 17.28 10.86 21.65
C LYS A 494 15.82 10.75 22.08
N VAL A 495 15.56 10.26 23.29
CA VAL A 495 14.22 10.23 23.88
C VAL A 495 13.69 11.62 24.16
N MET A 496 14.52 12.49 24.77
CA MET A 496 14.12 13.86 25.09
C MET A 496 13.78 14.69 23.86
N ARG A 497 14.47 14.49 22.73
CA ARG A 497 14.16 15.13 21.45
C ARG A 497 12.80 14.72 20.87
N ARG A 498 12.28 13.55 21.24
CA ARG A 498 10.97 13.07 20.79
C ARG A 498 9.81 13.55 21.64
N LEU A 499 10.07 14.17 22.75
CA LEU A 499 9.05 14.78 23.60
C LEU A 499 8.52 16.06 22.95
N GLN A 500 7.29 16.40 23.25
CA GLN A 500 6.73 17.69 22.84
C GLN A 500 7.52 18.83 23.50
N GLN A 501 7.76 19.88 22.75
CA GLN A 501 8.53 21.02 23.22
C GLN A 501 7.93 21.60 24.51
N GLY A 502 8.73 21.68 25.57
CA GLY A 502 8.32 22.19 26.87
C GLY A 502 7.68 21.17 27.82
N ASP A 503 7.48 19.92 27.37
CA ASP A 503 6.99 18.87 28.27
C ASP A 503 8.12 18.35 29.17
N THR A 504 7.78 17.95 30.40
CA THR A 504 8.72 17.43 31.39
C THR A 504 8.35 16.01 31.77
N VAL A 505 9.32 15.10 31.75
CA VAL A 505 9.14 13.71 32.14
C VAL A 505 8.87 13.60 33.65
N GLN A 506 7.79 12.96 34.02
CA GLN A 506 7.46 12.68 35.42
C GLN A 506 7.84 11.25 35.80
N ASN A 507 7.50 10.29 34.95
CA ASN A 507 7.79 8.87 35.19
C ASN A 507 8.12 8.17 33.87
N VAL A 508 8.96 7.14 33.95
CA VAL A 508 9.27 6.22 32.87
C VAL A 508 9.03 4.80 33.37
N PHE A 509 8.36 3.99 32.57
CA PHE A 509 8.08 2.59 32.89
C PHE A 509 8.42 1.68 31.72
N ASN A 510 9.08 0.58 32.00
CA ASN A 510 9.24 -0.50 31.04
C ASN A 510 7.93 -1.26 30.88
N ILE A 511 7.49 -1.42 29.64
CA ILE A 511 6.25 -2.11 29.30
C ILE A 511 6.44 -2.97 28.05
N SER A 512 5.52 -3.90 27.85
CA SER A 512 5.41 -4.60 26.58
C SER A 512 4.05 -4.31 25.97
N ARG A 513 4.05 -3.86 24.72
CA ARG A 513 2.83 -3.63 23.95
C ARG A 513 2.42 -4.91 23.24
N ILE A 514 1.22 -5.37 23.49
CA ILE A 514 0.68 -6.59 22.88
C ILE A 514 0.06 -6.26 21.54
N ILE A 515 0.47 -7.00 20.52
CA ILE A 515 0.03 -6.87 19.14
C ILE A 515 -0.32 -8.28 18.62
N GLY A 516 -1.55 -8.69 18.81
CA GLY A 516 -1.99 -10.02 18.41
C GLY A 516 -1.31 -11.14 19.21
N LEU A 517 -0.33 -11.81 18.62
CA LEU A 517 0.51 -12.82 19.26
C LEU A 517 1.91 -12.31 19.59
N ASP A 518 2.26 -11.10 19.17
CA ASP A 518 3.57 -10.52 19.41
C ASP A 518 3.53 -9.58 20.62
N ALA A 519 4.66 -9.47 21.31
CA ALA A 519 4.89 -8.48 22.35
C ALA A 519 6.05 -7.57 21.93
N SER A 520 5.79 -6.28 21.81
CA SER A 520 6.80 -5.27 21.52
C SER A 520 7.20 -4.58 22.82
N GLU A 521 8.42 -4.85 23.29
CA GLU A 521 8.95 -4.20 24.48
C GLU A 521 9.29 -2.73 24.18
N GLY A 522 9.08 -1.87 25.16
CA GLY A 522 9.33 -0.44 25.05
C GLY A 522 9.16 0.28 26.37
N ILE A 523 9.17 1.61 26.30
CA ILE A 523 8.97 2.49 27.45
C ILE A 523 7.68 3.28 27.32
N LEU A 524 7.00 3.43 28.45
CA LEU A 524 5.88 4.32 28.64
C LEU A 524 6.36 5.53 29.44
N ILE A 525 6.30 6.71 28.85
CA ILE A 525 6.70 7.95 29.52
C ILE A 525 5.46 8.75 29.88
N ILE A 526 5.35 9.09 31.14
CA ILE A 526 4.34 9.98 31.68
C ILE A 526 4.96 11.37 31.73
N GLY A 527 4.60 12.22 30.77
CA GLY A 527 4.95 13.64 30.76
C GLY A 527 3.95 14.48 31.52
N LYS A 528 4.28 15.74 31.76
CA LYS A 528 3.36 16.69 32.39
C LYS A 528 2.17 17.00 31.49
N GLU A 529 2.40 17.14 30.18
CA GLU A 529 1.38 17.55 29.20
C GLU A 529 0.88 16.39 28.33
N ALA A 530 1.69 15.33 28.18
CA ALA A 530 1.39 14.22 27.27
C ALA A 530 1.87 12.85 27.76
N LEU A 531 1.26 11.81 27.22
CA LEU A 531 1.65 10.43 27.36
C LEU A 531 2.45 10.02 26.12
N TYR A 532 3.58 9.32 26.30
CA TYR A 532 4.42 8.84 25.22
C TYR A 532 4.60 7.33 25.32
N LEU A 533 4.54 6.68 24.16
CA LEU A 533 4.82 5.25 24.01
C LEU A 533 5.92 5.10 22.97
N MET A 534 7.05 4.51 23.37
CA MET A 534 8.20 4.31 22.49
C MET A 534 8.62 2.85 22.49
N ASP A 535 8.57 2.23 21.33
CA ASP A 535 8.97 0.82 21.14
C ASP A 535 10.50 0.68 21.08
N ASN A 536 10.97 -0.51 21.37
CA ASN A 536 12.38 -0.95 21.31
C ASN A 536 13.37 -0.27 22.26
N LEU A 537 12.89 0.48 23.23
CA LEU A 537 13.66 1.11 24.28
C LEU A 537 13.41 0.43 25.62
N PHE A 538 14.38 0.43 26.48
CA PHE A 538 14.33 -0.14 27.82
C PHE A 538 15.08 0.78 28.82
N GLN A 539 14.48 1.06 29.96
CA GLN A 539 15.15 1.76 31.04
C GLN A 539 15.79 0.73 31.96
N SER A 540 17.11 0.77 32.04
CA SER A 540 17.91 -0.06 32.96
C SER A 540 17.71 0.36 34.41
N SER A 541 18.12 -0.51 35.36
CA SER A 541 18.06 -0.22 36.81
C SER A 541 18.84 1.05 37.21
N ASP A 542 19.85 1.44 36.44
CA ASP A 542 20.69 2.64 36.68
C ASP A 542 19.98 3.92 36.18
N GLY A 543 18.83 3.79 35.49
CA GLY A 543 18.07 4.90 34.92
C GLY A 543 18.45 5.24 33.48
N GLU A 544 19.46 4.58 32.91
CA GLU A 544 19.88 4.78 31.53
C GLU A 544 18.88 4.13 30.55
N ILE A 545 18.60 4.80 29.44
CA ILE A 545 17.75 4.24 28.39
C ILE A 545 18.63 3.58 27.35
N VAL A 546 18.39 2.28 27.15
CA VAL A 546 19.10 1.43 26.21
C VAL A 546 18.12 0.83 25.19
N ASN A 547 18.63 0.27 24.10
CA ASN A 547 17.77 -0.55 23.24
C ASN A 547 17.41 -1.86 23.96
N VAL A 548 16.22 -2.39 23.72
CA VAL A 548 15.73 -3.61 24.37
C VAL A 548 16.72 -4.78 24.26
N TRP A 549 17.42 -4.92 23.14
CA TRP A 549 18.41 -6.00 22.93
C TRP A 549 19.73 -5.81 23.70
N GLN A 550 19.97 -4.62 24.24
CA GLN A 550 21.12 -4.30 25.10
C GLN A 550 20.78 -4.44 26.57
N ALA A 551 19.49 -4.55 26.90
CA ALA A 551 19.03 -4.69 28.27
C ALA A 551 19.38 -6.07 28.84
N PRO A 552 19.73 -6.15 30.12
CA PRO A 552 19.99 -7.43 30.80
C PRO A 552 18.75 -8.32 30.74
N PRO A 553 18.87 -9.60 30.35
CA PRO A 553 17.74 -10.52 30.28
C PRO A 553 16.97 -10.68 31.60
N GLU A 554 17.67 -10.53 32.71
CA GLU A 554 17.11 -10.67 34.06
C GLU A 554 16.16 -9.53 34.45
N GLU A 555 16.34 -8.35 33.85
CA GLU A 555 15.48 -7.17 34.08
C GLU A 555 14.27 -7.12 33.16
N ARG A 556 14.29 -7.91 32.09
CA ARG A 556 13.20 -7.96 31.11
C ARG A 556 12.08 -8.90 31.55
N ASP A 557 10.87 -8.67 31.03
CA ASP A 557 9.73 -9.56 31.31
C ASP A 557 9.96 -10.93 30.65
N PRO A 558 10.08 -12.02 31.41
CA PRO A 558 10.30 -13.37 30.91
C PRO A 558 9.20 -13.82 29.91
N PHE A 559 7.97 -13.39 30.12
CA PHE A 559 6.85 -13.74 29.25
C PHE A 559 6.94 -13.04 27.88
N SER A 560 7.39 -11.79 27.85
CA SER A 560 7.68 -11.11 26.59
C SER A 560 8.78 -11.84 25.81
N ILE A 561 9.81 -12.31 26.48
CA ILE A 561 10.91 -13.08 25.87
C ILE A 561 10.38 -14.41 25.29
N ILE A 562 9.52 -15.12 26.03
CA ILE A 562 8.90 -16.38 25.57
C ILE A 562 8.03 -16.15 24.33
N ILE A 563 7.22 -15.08 24.31
CA ILE A 563 6.33 -14.75 23.20
C ILE A 563 7.13 -14.34 21.96
N THR A 564 8.15 -13.51 22.12
CA THR A 564 8.99 -13.03 21.01
C THR A 564 9.98 -14.08 20.52
N GLY A 565 10.25 -15.12 21.32
CA GLY A 565 11.25 -16.16 21.08
C GLY A 565 12.66 -15.72 21.46
N ASP A 566 13.47 -16.71 21.87
CA ASP A 566 14.81 -16.56 22.48
C ASP A 566 15.91 -16.05 21.51
N ARG A 567 15.55 -15.65 20.30
CA ARG A 567 16.52 -15.26 19.24
C ARG A 567 16.32 -13.82 18.76
N PRO A 568 16.68 -12.82 19.55
CA PRO A 568 16.55 -11.43 19.14
C PRO A 568 17.45 -11.06 17.94
N ASN A 569 18.59 -11.78 17.75
CA ASN A 569 19.57 -11.43 16.72
C ASN A 569 19.35 -12.09 15.35
N GLU A 570 18.82 -13.32 15.27
CA GLU A 570 18.60 -13.98 13.97
C GLU A 570 17.34 -13.49 13.24
N ARG A 571 16.30 -13.12 13.95
CA ARG A 571 15.12 -12.52 13.34
C ARG A 571 15.36 -11.10 12.81
N ARG A 572 16.36 -10.38 13.33
CA ARG A 572 16.66 -8.99 13.00
C ARG A 572 17.58 -8.83 11.82
N GLN A 573 18.46 -9.78 11.53
CA GLN A 573 19.32 -9.74 10.34
C GLN A 573 18.56 -10.00 9.04
N ASN A 574 17.42 -10.72 9.10
CA ASN A 574 16.57 -11.03 7.95
C ASN A 574 15.28 -10.20 7.87
N GLN A 575 15.00 -9.35 8.87
CA GLN A 575 13.85 -8.47 8.88
C GLN A 575 14.39 -7.05 9.02
N GLY A 576 14.08 -6.20 8.05
CA GLY A 576 14.40 -4.78 8.13
C GLY A 576 14.06 -4.24 9.51
N ARG A 577 14.87 -3.31 10.03
CA ARG A 577 14.73 -2.72 11.38
C ARG A 577 13.25 -2.48 11.66
N PRO A 578 12.67 -3.00 12.75
CA PRO A 578 11.29 -2.65 13.10
C PRO A 578 11.23 -1.14 13.26
N GLU A 579 10.34 -0.51 12.52
CA GLU A 579 10.09 0.92 12.66
C GLU A 579 9.93 1.22 14.15
N GLN A 580 10.79 2.05 14.69
CA GLN A 580 10.64 2.55 16.05
C GLN A 580 9.40 3.40 16.09
N GLU A 581 8.31 2.84 16.55
CA GLU A 581 7.08 3.57 16.66
C GLU A 581 7.15 4.44 17.91
N SER A 582 7.27 5.75 17.72
CA SER A 582 7.12 6.73 18.79
C SER A 582 5.77 7.40 18.64
N ARG A 583 4.95 7.33 19.68
CA ARG A 583 3.62 7.94 19.71
C ARG A 583 3.43 8.78 20.93
N SER A 584 2.68 9.87 20.77
CA SER A 584 2.32 10.77 21.87
C SER A 584 0.86 11.15 21.80
N TRP A 585 0.24 11.31 22.95
CA TRP A 585 -1.12 11.79 23.10
C TRP A 585 -1.17 12.79 24.26
N ARG A 586 -1.90 13.87 24.07
CA ARG A 586 -2.21 14.78 25.18
C ARG A 586 -3.13 14.07 26.16
N TRP A 587 -3.07 14.41 27.43
CA TRP A 587 -3.90 13.78 28.46
C TRP A 587 -5.41 13.85 28.17
N ARG A 588 -5.87 14.92 27.52
CA ARG A 588 -7.27 15.07 27.09
C ARG A 588 -7.70 14.06 26.03
N ASP A 589 -6.75 13.48 25.30
CA ASP A 589 -7.02 12.53 24.22
C ASP A 589 -7.15 11.09 24.74
N VAL A 590 -6.86 10.88 26.04
CA VAL A 590 -7.08 9.59 26.72
C VAL A 590 -8.56 9.47 27.06
N LEU A 591 -9.22 8.48 26.48
CA LEU A 591 -10.67 8.26 26.68
C LEU A 591 -10.97 7.45 27.94
N SER A 592 -10.30 6.32 28.11
CA SER A 592 -10.43 5.47 29.30
C SER A 592 -9.18 4.62 29.51
N ILE A 593 -9.00 4.18 30.74
CA ILE A 593 -7.90 3.31 31.17
C ILE A 593 -8.50 2.16 31.97
N SER A 594 -8.19 0.93 31.58
CA SER A 594 -8.73 -0.26 32.23
C SER A 594 -7.61 -1.24 32.58
N LYS A 595 -7.66 -1.79 33.79
CA LYS A 595 -6.82 -2.95 34.10
C LYS A 595 -7.32 -4.16 33.33
N ARG A 596 -6.38 -4.96 32.85
CA ARG A 596 -6.65 -6.16 32.05
C ARG A 596 -5.78 -7.31 32.50
N ARG A 597 -6.12 -8.47 32.02
CA ARG A 597 -5.30 -9.68 32.14
C ARG A 597 -4.69 -9.98 30.79
N PHE A 598 -3.51 -10.55 30.85
CA PHE A 598 -2.86 -11.10 29.67
C PHE A 598 -2.32 -12.48 30.01
N LEU A 599 -2.67 -13.49 29.22
CA LEU A 599 -2.36 -14.90 29.47
C LEU A 599 -2.73 -15.34 30.91
N PHE A 600 -3.91 -14.93 31.37
CA PHE A 600 -4.45 -15.14 32.72
C PHE A 600 -3.71 -14.43 33.87
N ARG A 601 -2.63 -13.68 33.60
CA ARG A 601 -1.90 -12.88 34.58
C ARG A 601 -2.51 -11.49 34.73
N ASP A 602 -2.55 -10.97 35.95
CA ASP A 602 -3.07 -9.63 36.27
C ASP A 602 -2.00 -8.53 36.05
N VAL A 603 -1.45 -8.42 34.86
CA VAL A 603 -0.29 -7.54 34.54
C VAL A 603 -0.58 -6.51 33.46
N ALA A 604 -1.76 -6.47 32.88
CA ALA A 604 -2.06 -5.64 31.72
C ALA A 604 -2.90 -4.40 32.05
N ILE A 605 -2.70 -3.37 31.21
CA ILE A 605 -3.51 -2.14 31.16
C ILE A 605 -3.92 -1.93 29.70
N GLU A 606 -5.17 -1.60 29.48
CA GLU A 606 -5.66 -1.17 28.17
C GLU A 606 -6.02 0.29 28.22
N ILE A 607 -5.49 1.07 27.29
CA ILE A 607 -5.71 2.51 27.17
C ILE A 607 -6.46 2.76 25.88
N PHE A 608 -7.58 3.46 25.96
CA PHE A 608 -8.40 3.86 24.82
C PHE A 608 -8.22 5.35 24.57
N PHE A 609 -8.10 5.72 23.29
CA PHE A 609 -7.87 7.10 22.87
C PHE A 609 -9.02 7.63 22.03
N THR A 610 -9.16 8.95 21.98
CA THR A 610 -10.22 9.64 21.21
C THR A 610 -10.06 9.48 19.70
N ASP A 611 -8.88 9.14 19.23
CA ASP A 611 -8.59 8.84 17.81
C ASP A 611 -9.11 7.45 17.36
N GLY A 612 -9.74 6.69 18.28
CA GLY A 612 -10.26 5.35 18.04
C GLY A 612 -9.23 4.23 18.19
N ARG A 613 -8.01 4.54 18.61
CA ARG A 613 -6.98 3.52 18.89
C ARG A 613 -7.05 3.05 20.33
N SER A 614 -6.64 1.82 20.53
CA SER A 614 -6.44 1.26 21.86
C SER A 614 -5.12 0.50 21.92
N TYR A 615 -4.51 0.47 23.09
CA TYR A 615 -3.25 -0.21 23.33
C TYR A 615 -3.36 -1.08 24.58
N LEU A 616 -2.99 -2.34 24.40
CA LEU A 616 -2.85 -3.29 25.52
C LEU A 616 -1.37 -3.35 25.91
N LEU A 617 -1.06 -2.88 27.10
CA LEU A 617 0.28 -2.80 27.65
C LEU A 617 0.41 -3.77 28.81
N THR A 618 1.51 -4.48 28.91
CA THR A 618 1.82 -5.37 30.05
C THR A 618 3.01 -4.84 30.83
N ALA A 619 2.93 -4.97 32.13
CA ALA A 619 4.02 -4.72 33.07
C ALA A 619 4.63 -6.04 33.54
N ILE A 620 5.83 -6.00 34.09
CA ILE A 620 6.56 -7.18 34.56
C ILE A 620 5.81 -7.95 35.65
N ASN A 621 5.08 -7.24 36.50
CA ASN A 621 4.31 -7.84 37.63
C ASN A 621 3.07 -6.99 37.95
N PRO A 622 2.12 -7.53 38.75
CA PRO A 622 0.91 -6.83 39.16
C PRO A 622 1.16 -5.50 39.88
N ALA A 623 2.18 -5.44 40.74
CA ALA A 623 2.50 -4.24 41.52
C ALA A 623 2.92 -3.08 40.62
N LYS A 624 3.77 -3.35 39.60
CA LYS A 624 4.15 -2.33 38.60
C LYS A 624 2.97 -1.92 37.74
N ARG A 625 2.10 -2.86 37.34
CA ARG A 625 0.87 -2.55 36.63
C ARG A 625 -0.01 -1.59 37.44
N ASP A 626 -0.16 -1.83 38.75
CA ASP A 626 -0.99 -0.99 39.62
C ASP A 626 -0.38 0.39 39.83
N GLU A 627 0.95 0.48 39.95
CA GLU A 627 1.67 1.76 39.97
C GLU A 627 1.43 2.57 38.70
N ILE A 628 1.60 1.97 37.51
CA ILE A 628 1.34 2.62 36.23
C ILE A 628 -0.12 3.09 36.15
N TYR A 629 -1.05 2.23 36.51
CA TYR A 629 -2.47 2.55 36.52
C TYR A 629 -2.80 3.75 37.43
N ALA A 630 -2.25 3.79 38.64
CA ALA A 630 -2.45 4.90 39.58
C ALA A 630 -1.90 6.21 39.04
N ARG A 631 -0.71 6.20 38.40
CA ARG A 631 -0.12 7.38 37.78
C ARG A 631 -0.93 7.87 36.59
N LEU A 632 -1.35 6.98 35.69
CA LEU A 632 -2.15 7.33 34.53
C LEU A 632 -3.50 7.91 34.94
N THR A 633 -4.17 7.34 35.92
CA THR A 633 -5.49 7.84 36.41
C THR A 633 -5.35 9.19 37.11
N ALA A 634 -4.23 9.44 37.80
CA ALA A 634 -3.96 10.75 38.40
C ALA A 634 -3.83 11.86 37.35
N MET A 635 -3.25 11.53 36.18
CA MET A 635 -3.10 12.49 35.08
C MET A 635 -4.39 12.67 34.24
N THR A 636 -5.35 11.77 34.40
CA THR A 636 -6.59 11.78 33.61
C THR A 636 -7.85 11.81 34.48
N PRO A 637 -8.07 12.85 35.30
CA PRO A 637 -9.23 12.91 36.23
C PRO A 637 -10.58 12.86 35.49
N HIS A 638 -10.62 13.31 34.25
CA HIS A 638 -11.82 13.22 33.40
C HIS A 638 -12.28 11.78 33.12
N THR A 639 -11.37 10.80 33.15
CA THR A 639 -11.72 9.38 32.97
C THR A 639 -12.43 8.79 34.18
N THR A 640 -12.34 9.43 35.35
CA THR A 640 -12.95 8.97 36.62
C THR A 640 -14.15 9.82 37.02
N ASN A 641 -14.24 11.05 36.52
CA ASN A 641 -15.33 11.96 36.85
C ASN A 641 -16.25 12.23 35.64
N PRO A 642 -17.47 11.67 35.59
CA PRO A 642 -18.39 11.83 34.47
C PRO A 642 -18.72 13.29 34.12
N SER A 643 -18.67 14.19 35.10
CA SER A 643 -18.98 15.61 34.88
C SER A 643 -17.95 16.36 34.07
N LEU A 644 -16.75 15.80 33.91
CA LEU A 644 -15.66 16.38 33.11
C LEU A 644 -15.65 15.88 31.65
N LEU A 645 -16.55 14.97 31.31
CA LEU A 645 -16.66 14.46 29.95
C LEU A 645 -17.28 15.50 29.02
N PRO A 646 -16.83 15.59 27.74
CA PRO A 646 -17.41 16.47 26.75
C PRO A 646 -18.91 16.19 26.51
N ASN A 647 -19.30 14.93 26.64
CA ASN A 647 -20.71 14.51 26.54
C ASN A 647 -21.06 13.63 27.77
N PRO A 648 -21.78 14.18 28.74
CA PRO A 648 -22.16 13.44 29.95
C PRO A 648 -23.02 12.19 29.68
N GLU A 649 -23.70 12.13 28.55
CA GLU A 649 -24.50 10.96 28.16
C GLU A 649 -23.61 9.73 27.84
N ASP A 650 -22.35 9.93 27.52
CA ASP A 650 -21.41 8.83 27.26
C ASP A 650 -20.75 8.29 28.55
N ALA A 651 -21.03 8.88 29.71
CA ALA A 651 -20.46 8.45 31.00
C ALA A 651 -20.72 6.96 31.28
N TRP A 652 -21.95 6.49 30.98
CA TRP A 652 -22.29 5.09 31.15
C TRP A 652 -21.52 4.12 30.30
N ARG A 653 -21.12 4.55 29.08
CA ARG A 653 -20.27 3.74 28.19
C ARG A 653 -18.86 3.61 28.75
N LEU A 654 -18.32 4.70 29.26
CA LEU A 654 -17.00 4.71 29.88
C LEU A 654 -16.96 3.91 31.17
N ASP A 655 -18.01 3.96 31.98
CA ASP A 655 -18.16 3.13 33.16
C ASP A 655 -18.22 1.64 32.80
N CYS A 656 -18.86 1.26 31.71
CA CYS A 656 -18.85 -0.12 31.21
C CYS A 656 -17.46 -0.59 30.77
N LEU A 657 -16.59 0.30 30.32
CA LEU A 657 -15.22 -0.05 29.93
C LEU A 657 -14.31 -0.33 31.14
N LYS A 658 -14.65 0.17 32.32
CA LYS A 658 -13.84 0.05 33.56
C LYS A 658 -14.12 -1.20 34.38
N LEU A 659 -15.21 -1.88 34.16
CA LEU A 659 -15.86 -2.75 35.18
C LEU A 659 -15.29 -4.14 35.39
N SER A 660 -14.25 -4.54 34.70
CA SER A 660 -13.64 -5.86 34.97
C SER A 660 -12.89 -5.92 36.31
N GLU A 661 -12.80 -4.82 37.06
CA GLU A 661 -11.83 -4.68 38.15
C GLU A 661 -12.43 -4.70 39.55
N GLU A 662 -13.71 -4.39 39.70
CA GLU A 662 -14.33 -4.16 41.00
C GLU A 662 -15.35 -5.22 41.42
N ALA A 663 -15.15 -6.47 41.03
CA ALA A 663 -15.89 -7.53 41.72
C ALA A 663 -15.32 -7.65 43.14
N PRO A 664 -16.10 -7.27 44.18
CA PRO A 664 -15.56 -7.29 45.54
C PRO A 664 -15.25 -8.71 45.97
N GLN A 665 -13.96 -8.95 46.26
CA GLN A 665 -13.49 -10.22 46.78
C GLN A 665 -13.80 -10.39 48.29
N SER A 666 -14.47 -9.46 48.93
CA SER A 666 -14.80 -9.53 50.35
C SER A 666 -16.30 -9.53 50.61
N LEU A 667 -16.72 -10.42 51.51
CA LEU A 667 -18.09 -10.56 51.99
C LEU A 667 -18.65 -9.27 52.61
N GLY A 668 -17.81 -8.32 53.03
CA GLY A 668 -18.21 -7.05 53.62
C GLY A 668 -18.65 -5.97 52.60
N ALA A 669 -18.29 -6.10 51.33
CA ALA A 669 -18.66 -5.12 50.31
C ALA A 669 -20.07 -5.35 49.70
N LYS A 670 -20.73 -6.47 50.05
CA LYS A 670 -22.09 -6.80 49.52
C LYS A 670 -23.17 -5.86 49.98
N PHE A 671 -23.00 -5.10 51.06
CA PHE A 671 -24.03 -4.18 51.56
C PHE A 671 -23.91 -2.73 51.04
N GLY A 672 -22.75 -2.31 50.53
CA GLY A 672 -22.56 -0.97 50.00
C GLY A 672 -22.92 -0.81 48.53
N SER A 673 -22.94 -1.91 47.76
CA SER A 673 -23.13 -1.86 46.28
C SER A 673 -24.58 -1.84 45.84
N ILE A 674 -25.56 -1.98 46.77
CA ILE A 674 -27.00 -1.98 46.46
C ILE A 674 -27.48 -0.60 45.98
N PHE A 675 -26.74 0.47 46.29
CA PHE A 675 -27.12 1.84 45.96
C PHE A 675 -26.33 2.49 44.83
N ASN A 676 -25.22 1.87 44.36
CA ASN A 676 -24.54 2.31 43.16
C ASN A 676 -24.98 1.43 41.97
N SER A 677 -25.87 1.97 41.14
CA SER A 677 -26.16 1.35 39.84
C SER A 677 -24.89 1.37 38.97
N SER A 678 -24.22 0.22 38.98
CA SER A 678 -23.00 0.03 38.14
C SER A 678 -23.31 0.27 36.66
N GLY A 679 -22.39 0.82 35.89
CA GLY A 679 -22.58 1.18 34.48
C GLY A 679 -23.08 0.02 33.60
N TRP A 680 -22.74 -1.26 33.91
CA TRP A 680 -23.27 -2.42 33.20
C TRP A 680 -24.79 -2.59 33.39
N HIS A 681 -25.36 -2.17 34.53
CA HIS A 681 -26.80 -2.19 34.76
C HIS A 681 -27.51 -1.21 33.84
N GLN A 682 -26.93 -0.06 33.58
CA GLN A 682 -27.45 0.90 32.62
C GLN A 682 -27.41 0.36 31.21
N ALA A 683 -26.30 -0.25 30.82
CA ALA A 683 -26.15 -0.88 29.49
C ALA A 683 -27.20 -1.97 29.28
N MET A 684 -27.43 -2.84 30.27
CA MET A 684 -28.42 -3.91 30.23
C MET A 684 -29.84 -3.34 30.10
N LYS A 685 -30.20 -2.32 30.90
CA LYS A 685 -31.50 -1.68 30.83
C LYS A 685 -31.74 -0.99 29.48
N ARG A 686 -30.72 -0.32 28.93
CA ARG A 686 -30.81 0.31 27.61
C ARG A 686 -30.98 -0.73 26.50
N TRP A 687 -30.29 -1.87 26.61
CA TRP A 687 -30.46 -2.98 25.67
C TRP A 687 -31.86 -3.58 25.77
N GLN A 688 -32.37 -3.86 27.00
CA GLN A 688 -33.73 -4.38 27.22
C GLN A 688 -34.82 -3.47 26.68
N ARG A 689 -34.58 -2.13 26.67
CA ARG A 689 -35.50 -1.15 26.11
C ARG A 689 -35.34 -0.96 24.60
N GLY A 690 -34.36 -1.62 23.97
CA GLY A 690 -34.05 -1.44 22.54
C GLY A 690 -33.34 -0.13 22.20
N GLU A 691 -32.80 0.59 23.19
CA GLU A 691 -32.06 1.84 22.99
C GLU A 691 -30.67 1.61 22.39
N ILE A 692 -30.09 0.42 22.56
CA ILE A 692 -28.85 -0.02 21.96
C ILE A 692 -29.06 -1.35 21.24
N SER A 693 -28.31 -1.54 20.12
CA SER A 693 -28.40 -2.75 19.31
C SER A 693 -27.80 -3.98 20.01
N ASN A 694 -28.18 -5.17 19.57
CA ASN A 694 -27.58 -6.42 20.01
C ASN A 694 -26.06 -6.42 19.79
N PHE A 695 -25.62 -5.95 18.65
CA PHE A 695 -24.19 -5.81 18.36
C PHE A 695 -23.47 -4.93 19.38
N HIS A 696 -24.02 -3.74 19.66
CA HIS A 696 -23.41 -2.81 20.61
C HIS A 696 -23.36 -3.43 22.00
N TYR A 697 -24.44 -4.06 22.43
CA TYR A 697 -24.50 -4.71 23.74
C TYR A 697 -23.50 -5.86 23.85
N LEU A 698 -23.38 -6.70 22.82
CA LEU A 698 -22.37 -7.77 22.77
C LEU A 698 -20.93 -7.22 22.83
N MET A 699 -20.64 -6.13 22.14
CA MET A 699 -19.33 -5.47 22.25
C MET A 699 -19.04 -4.95 23.66
N LEU A 700 -20.02 -4.37 24.32
CA LEU A 700 -19.89 -3.92 25.71
C LEU A 700 -19.63 -5.10 26.67
N ILE A 701 -20.38 -6.20 26.54
CA ILE A 701 -20.16 -7.39 27.37
C ILE A 701 -18.77 -7.99 27.15
N ASN A 702 -18.35 -8.10 25.91
CA ASN A 702 -17.01 -8.57 25.56
C ASN A 702 -15.94 -7.71 26.23
N THR A 703 -16.10 -6.39 26.17
CA THR A 703 -15.16 -5.45 26.80
C THR A 703 -15.15 -5.59 28.31
N MET A 704 -16.31 -5.72 28.94
CA MET A 704 -16.44 -5.95 30.40
C MET A 704 -15.81 -7.28 30.82
N ALA A 705 -15.88 -8.31 29.96
CA ALA A 705 -15.23 -9.60 30.20
C ALA A 705 -13.70 -9.57 30.00
N GLY A 706 -13.15 -8.42 29.63
CA GLY A 706 -11.73 -8.24 29.36
C GLY A 706 -11.29 -8.69 27.97
N ARG A 707 -12.20 -8.99 27.07
CA ARG A 707 -11.87 -9.34 25.68
C ARG A 707 -11.58 -8.08 24.86
N THR A 708 -10.54 -8.15 24.06
CA THR A 708 -10.06 -7.01 23.28
C THR A 708 -9.54 -7.45 21.91
N PHE A 709 -9.62 -6.58 20.94
CA PHE A 709 -9.02 -6.78 19.62
C PHE A 709 -7.48 -6.85 19.65
N ASN A 710 -6.85 -6.36 20.70
CA ASN A 710 -5.40 -6.36 20.83
C ASN A 710 -4.83 -7.72 21.29
N ASP A 711 -5.66 -8.60 21.82
CA ASP A 711 -5.26 -9.92 22.31
C ASP A 711 -5.99 -11.03 21.53
N LEU A 712 -5.27 -11.76 20.69
CA LEU A 712 -5.84 -12.87 19.92
C LEU A 712 -6.29 -14.04 20.82
N THR A 713 -5.72 -14.18 22.02
CA THR A 713 -6.12 -15.23 22.96
C THR A 713 -7.42 -14.91 23.69
N GLN A 714 -7.77 -13.63 23.77
CA GLN A 714 -8.98 -13.10 24.40
C GLN A 714 -9.69 -12.12 23.48
N TYR A 715 -9.91 -12.55 22.24
CA TYR A 715 -10.59 -11.77 21.20
C TYR A 715 -12.10 -11.71 21.47
N PRO A 716 -12.80 -10.64 21.05
CA PRO A 716 -14.26 -10.57 21.18
C PRO A 716 -14.97 -11.76 20.52
N VAL A 717 -15.97 -12.31 21.19
CA VAL A 717 -16.74 -13.47 20.76
C VAL A 717 -18.17 -13.07 20.47
N PHE A 718 -18.66 -13.50 19.31
CA PHE A 718 -20.05 -13.31 18.88
C PHE A 718 -20.70 -14.65 18.55
N PRO A 719 -22.03 -14.77 18.70
CA PRO A 719 -22.72 -16.01 18.41
C PRO A 719 -22.85 -16.27 16.92
N TRP A 720 -22.84 -17.55 16.53
CA TRP A 720 -23.60 -17.94 15.34
C TRP A 720 -25.05 -17.63 15.60
N VAL A 721 -25.71 -16.89 14.74
CA VAL A 721 -27.13 -16.52 14.88
C VAL A 721 -28.03 -17.29 13.93
N LEU A 722 -27.48 -17.71 12.78
CA LEU A 722 -28.19 -18.47 11.75
C LEU A 722 -27.80 -19.94 11.80
N ALA A 723 -28.73 -20.79 11.34
CA ALA A 723 -28.53 -22.20 11.05
C ALA A 723 -28.72 -22.49 9.57
N ASP A 724 -29.38 -21.61 8.82
CA ASP A 724 -29.64 -21.77 7.40
C ASP A 724 -28.61 -21.01 6.54
N TYR A 725 -27.69 -21.78 5.99
CA TYR A 725 -26.68 -21.32 5.06
C TYR A 725 -26.80 -21.99 3.68
N THR A 726 -27.95 -22.61 3.38
CA THR A 726 -28.16 -23.39 2.17
C THR A 726 -29.32 -22.91 1.31
N SER A 727 -30.28 -22.19 1.86
CA SER A 727 -31.44 -21.68 1.14
C SER A 727 -31.05 -20.57 0.15
N GLU A 728 -31.83 -20.47 -0.94
CA GLU A 728 -31.66 -19.38 -1.91
C GLU A 728 -32.10 -18.01 -1.38
N GLU A 729 -33.08 -18.02 -0.47
CA GLU A 729 -33.57 -16.82 0.22
C GLU A 729 -33.58 -17.07 1.73
N LEU A 730 -33.15 -16.06 2.47
CA LEU A 730 -33.09 -16.09 3.93
C LEU A 730 -34.41 -15.56 4.51
N ASP A 731 -35.19 -16.42 5.13
CA ASP A 731 -36.42 -16.04 5.82
C ASP A 731 -36.20 -15.84 7.33
N LEU A 732 -36.08 -14.60 7.75
CA LEU A 732 -35.87 -14.21 9.15
C LEU A 732 -37.16 -14.24 9.99
N THR A 733 -38.30 -14.60 9.40
CA THR A 733 -39.55 -14.81 10.16
C THR A 733 -39.70 -16.25 10.65
N ASN A 734 -38.97 -17.18 10.05
CA ASN A 734 -38.98 -18.58 10.41
C ASN A 734 -37.98 -18.89 11.52
N PRO A 735 -38.42 -19.35 12.71
CA PRO A 735 -37.52 -19.73 13.80
C PRO A 735 -36.48 -20.80 13.44
N ALA A 736 -36.80 -21.69 12.49
CA ALA A 736 -35.87 -22.72 12.03
C ALA A 736 -34.66 -22.19 11.28
N THR A 737 -34.72 -20.96 10.79
CA THR A 737 -33.59 -20.26 10.15
C THR A 737 -32.48 -19.93 11.15
N PHE A 738 -32.82 -19.84 12.43
CA PHE A 738 -31.91 -19.43 13.49
C PHE A 738 -31.28 -20.61 14.22
N ARG A 739 -30.06 -20.38 14.73
CA ARG A 739 -29.42 -21.28 15.67
C ARG A 739 -30.19 -21.36 17.00
N ASP A 740 -30.17 -22.49 17.64
CA ASP A 740 -30.66 -22.64 19.02
C ASP A 740 -29.64 -21.97 20.00
N LEU A 741 -29.94 -20.74 20.40
CA LEU A 741 -29.10 -19.95 21.30
C LEU A 741 -29.13 -20.42 22.76
N THR A 742 -30.02 -21.37 23.11
CA THR A 742 -30.06 -21.98 24.44
C THR A 742 -28.98 -23.03 24.64
N LYS A 743 -28.37 -23.50 23.55
CA LYS A 743 -27.37 -24.56 23.53
C LYS A 743 -25.99 -24.06 23.10
N PRO A 744 -24.91 -24.57 23.72
CA PRO A 744 -23.56 -24.34 23.20
C PRO A 744 -23.36 -24.97 21.81
N MET A 745 -22.34 -24.54 21.07
CA MET A 745 -22.07 -25.04 19.72
C MET A 745 -21.91 -26.57 19.68
N GLY A 746 -21.30 -27.16 20.71
CA GLY A 746 -21.13 -28.61 20.80
C GLY A 746 -22.40 -29.39 21.00
N ALA A 747 -23.51 -28.78 21.41
CA ALA A 747 -24.76 -29.44 21.73
C ALA A 747 -25.93 -29.06 20.79
N GLN A 748 -25.64 -28.53 19.57
CA GLN A 748 -26.67 -28.11 18.64
C GLN A 748 -27.51 -29.26 18.10
N THR A 749 -26.95 -30.44 18.00
CA THR A 749 -27.70 -31.67 17.59
C THR A 749 -27.80 -32.68 18.75
N PRO A 750 -28.89 -33.45 18.85
CA PRO A 750 -29.05 -34.43 19.92
C PRO A 750 -27.96 -35.53 19.94
N ALA A 751 -27.53 -35.99 18.79
CA ALA A 751 -26.45 -36.98 18.67
C ALA A 751 -25.13 -36.42 19.26
N ARG A 752 -24.76 -35.23 18.84
CA ARG A 752 -23.52 -34.55 19.30
C ARG A 752 -23.59 -34.27 20.81
N ALA A 753 -24.72 -33.82 21.29
CA ALA A 753 -24.94 -33.60 22.72
C ALA A 753 -24.74 -34.92 23.54
N ALA A 754 -25.27 -36.03 23.07
CA ALA A 754 -25.08 -37.33 23.70
C ALA A 754 -23.62 -37.77 23.71
N ASP A 755 -22.89 -37.59 22.61
CA ASP A 755 -21.47 -37.93 22.49
C ASP A 755 -20.61 -37.15 23.52
N PHE A 756 -20.86 -35.85 23.68
CA PHE A 756 -20.14 -35.03 24.64
C PHE A 756 -20.54 -35.33 26.08
N ALA A 757 -21.81 -35.63 26.36
CA ALA A 757 -22.26 -36.11 27.66
C ALA A 757 -21.58 -37.43 28.05
N MET A 758 -21.45 -38.35 27.07
CA MET A 758 -20.75 -39.64 27.28
C MET A 758 -19.27 -39.39 27.57
N ARG A 759 -18.59 -38.47 26.82
CA ARG A 759 -17.19 -38.09 27.07
C ARG A 759 -17.01 -37.61 28.51
N TYR A 760 -17.86 -36.68 28.93
CA TYR A 760 -17.80 -36.15 30.32
C TYR A 760 -17.91 -37.25 31.36
N LYS A 761 -18.88 -38.15 31.19
CA LYS A 761 -19.09 -39.29 32.06
C LYS A 761 -17.89 -40.24 32.08
N SER A 762 -17.38 -40.59 30.91
CA SER A 762 -16.23 -41.50 30.78
C SER A 762 -14.98 -40.94 31.44
N LEU A 763 -14.69 -39.65 31.30
CA LEU A 763 -13.55 -39.00 31.97
C LEU A 763 -13.74 -39.02 33.50
N SER A 764 -14.94 -38.78 34.01
CA SER A 764 -15.26 -38.85 35.41
C SER A 764 -15.08 -40.27 35.98
N GLU A 765 -15.47 -41.31 35.20
CA GLU A 765 -15.35 -42.71 35.61
C GLU A 765 -13.90 -43.19 35.71
N ILE A 766 -13.00 -42.64 34.88
CA ILE A 766 -11.56 -42.96 34.96
C ILE A 766 -10.79 -42.07 35.95
N GLY A 767 -11.46 -41.17 36.67
CA GLY A 767 -10.86 -40.29 37.67
C GLY A 767 -10.11 -39.09 37.12
N GLU A 768 -10.28 -38.78 35.84
CA GLU A 768 -9.76 -37.57 35.23
C GLU A 768 -10.72 -36.39 35.41
N THR A 769 -10.22 -35.16 35.35
CA THR A 769 -11.08 -33.99 35.41
C THR A 769 -12.02 -33.98 34.19
N PRO A 770 -13.33 -34.10 34.39
CA PRO A 770 -14.27 -34.26 33.30
C PRO A 770 -14.51 -32.94 32.58
N PHE A 771 -14.64 -33.01 31.25
CA PHE A 771 -15.02 -31.91 30.38
C PHE A 771 -15.79 -32.43 29.14
N HIS A 772 -16.62 -31.56 28.57
CA HIS A 772 -17.32 -31.89 27.32
C HIS A 772 -16.42 -31.60 26.13
N TYR A 773 -15.75 -30.44 26.11
CA TYR A 773 -15.02 -29.95 24.95
C TYR A 773 -13.51 -29.84 25.23
N GLY A 774 -12.70 -30.51 24.39
CA GLY A 774 -11.25 -30.42 24.47
C GLY A 774 -10.69 -29.11 23.86
N THR A 775 -11.47 -28.46 23.00
CA THR A 775 -11.15 -27.17 22.39
C THR A 775 -12.09 -26.09 22.88
N HIS A 776 -11.60 -24.86 22.96
CA HIS A 776 -12.39 -23.72 23.36
C HIS A 776 -13.16 -23.12 22.16
N TYR A 777 -14.26 -22.43 22.41
CA TYR A 777 -15.05 -21.75 21.37
C TYR A 777 -14.36 -20.53 20.76
N SER A 778 -13.32 -20.00 21.39
CA SER A 778 -12.52 -18.87 20.95
C SER A 778 -11.05 -19.10 21.28
N SER A 779 -10.19 -18.97 20.30
CA SER A 779 -8.74 -19.10 20.48
C SER A 779 -8.02 -18.24 19.42
N ALA A 780 -6.74 -17.98 19.63
CA ALA A 780 -5.92 -17.29 18.64
C ALA A 780 -5.93 -17.97 17.27
N MET A 781 -5.97 -19.30 17.25
CA MET A 781 -6.07 -20.08 16.01
C MET A 781 -7.41 -19.86 15.29
N ILE A 782 -8.52 -19.85 16.02
CA ILE A 782 -9.85 -19.61 15.45
C ILE A 782 -9.93 -18.23 14.83
N VAL A 783 -9.48 -17.20 15.55
CA VAL A 783 -9.49 -15.81 15.07
C VAL A 783 -8.61 -15.66 13.82
N SER A 784 -7.39 -16.18 13.89
CA SER A 784 -6.45 -16.14 12.76
C SER A 784 -6.97 -16.95 11.56
N SER A 785 -7.67 -18.05 11.79
CA SER A 785 -8.30 -18.85 10.74
C SER A 785 -9.40 -18.07 10.02
N TYR A 786 -10.28 -17.40 10.74
CA TYR A 786 -11.32 -16.58 10.12
C TYR A 786 -10.73 -15.41 9.31
N LEU A 787 -9.72 -14.74 9.86
CA LEU A 787 -9.11 -13.54 9.27
C LEU A 787 -7.86 -13.84 8.43
N ILE A 788 -7.67 -15.09 8.02
CA ILE A 788 -6.47 -15.59 7.31
C ILE A 788 -6.16 -14.82 6.00
N ARG A 789 -7.13 -14.11 5.44
CA ARG A 789 -6.99 -13.35 4.19
C ARG A 789 -6.46 -11.93 4.41
N LEU A 790 -6.32 -11.52 5.67
CA LEU A 790 -5.89 -10.17 6.04
C LEU A 790 -4.64 -10.21 6.94
N PRO A 791 -3.59 -9.44 6.64
CA PRO A 791 -2.53 -9.15 7.60
C PRO A 791 -3.10 -8.35 8.81
N PRO A 792 -2.58 -8.53 10.02
CA PRO A 792 -1.47 -9.41 10.43
C PRO A 792 -1.91 -10.85 10.76
N PHE A 793 -3.18 -11.21 10.56
CA PHE A 793 -3.74 -12.49 10.99
C PHE A 793 -3.21 -13.67 10.18
N VAL A 794 -2.86 -13.45 8.90
CA VAL A 794 -2.21 -14.47 8.06
C VAL A 794 -0.86 -14.86 8.66
N GLN A 795 -0.07 -13.89 9.16
CA GLN A 795 1.20 -14.14 9.81
C GLN A 795 1.00 -14.94 11.11
N SER A 796 0.00 -14.53 11.91
CA SER A 796 -0.34 -15.22 13.15
C SER A 796 -0.80 -16.66 12.89
N PHE A 797 -1.60 -16.89 11.87
CA PHE A 797 -2.05 -18.23 11.48
C PHE A 797 -0.87 -19.12 11.08
N VAL A 798 -0.02 -18.63 10.19
CA VAL A 798 1.16 -19.37 9.71
C VAL A 798 2.13 -19.66 10.87
N LEU A 799 2.32 -18.70 11.78
CA LEU A 799 3.13 -18.91 12.98
C LEU A 799 2.57 -20.05 13.86
N LEU A 800 1.28 -20.06 14.11
CA LEU A 800 0.60 -21.10 14.90
C LEU A 800 0.63 -22.47 14.20
N GLN A 801 0.78 -22.50 12.88
CA GLN A 801 0.86 -23.72 12.06
C GLN A 801 2.31 -24.19 11.80
N GLY A 802 3.30 -23.58 12.43
CA GLY A 802 4.70 -23.98 12.28
C GLY A 802 5.38 -23.49 10.99
N GLY A 803 4.93 -22.36 10.41
CA GLY A 803 5.60 -21.65 9.34
C GLY A 803 4.98 -21.79 7.93
N THR A 804 3.97 -22.63 7.76
CA THR A 804 3.23 -22.81 6.50
C THR A 804 1.72 -22.75 6.73
N PHE A 805 0.94 -22.58 5.68
CA PHE A 805 -0.51 -22.77 5.77
C PHE A 805 -0.83 -24.21 6.17
N ASP A 806 -1.97 -24.40 6.80
CA ASP A 806 -2.53 -25.73 7.03
C ASP A 806 -3.04 -26.36 5.71
N HIS A 807 -3.46 -27.63 5.73
CA HIS A 807 -4.04 -28.28 4.57
C HIS A 807 -5.25 -27.48 4.06
N PRO A 808 -5.37 -27.28 2.74
CA PRO A 808 -6.43 -26.46 2.15
C PRO A 808 -7.84 -26.87 2.58
N ASP A 809 -8.08 -28.17 2.77
CA ASP A 809 -9.37 -28.69 3.23
C ASP A 809 -9.76 -28.29 4.66
N ARG A 810 -8.78 -27.88 5.48
CA ARG A 810 -8.99 -27.44 6.87
C ARG A 810 -9.02 -25.92 7.05
N LEU A 811 -8.69 -25.17 5.98
CA LEU A 811 -8.76 -23.71 6.02
C LEU A 811 -10.21 -23.23 5.99
N PHE A 812 -10.42 -22.02 6.47
CA PHE A 812 -11.73 -21.36 6.38
C PHE A 812 -11.99 -20.90 4.94
N PHE A 813 -12.81 -21.64 4.22
CA PHE A 813 -13.14 -21.39 2.82
C PHE A 813 -14.64 -21.39 2.50
N SER A 814 -15.50 -21.76 3.45
CA SER A 814 -16.96 -21.81 3.28
C SER A 814 -17.67 -21.50 4.56
N ILE A 815 -18.68 -20.63 4.50
CA ILE A 815 -19.54 -20.29 5.65
C ILE A 815 -20.37 -21.51 6.05
N GLU A 816 -21.04 -22.15 5.10
CA GLU A 816 -21.85 -23.35 5.33
C GLU A 816 -20.98 -24.48 5.91
N GLY A 817 -19.80 -24.68 5.31
CA GLY A 817 -18.84 -25.67 5.79
C GLY A 817 -18.37 -25.42 7.22
N ALA A 818 -18.10 -24.17 7.58
CA ALA A 818 -17.69 -23.78 8.94
C ALA A 818 -18.83 -23.99 9.95
N TRP A 819 -20.06 -23.61 9.60
CA TRP A 819 -21.25 -23.86 10.42
C TRP A 819 -21.46 -25.35 10.65
N ARG A 820 -21.44 -26.14 9.59
CA ARG A 820 -21.64 -27.59 9.65
C ARG A 820 -20.55 -28.28 10.48
N SER A 821 -19.30 -27.88 10.29
CA SER A 821 -18.17 -28.35 11.10
C SER A 821 -18.39 -28.07 12.60
N ALA A 822 -18.69 -26.83 12.96
CA ALA A 822 -18.83 -26.40 14.35
C ALA A 822 -20.11 -26.90 15.04
N SER A 823 -21.21 -27.05 14.28
CA SER A 823 -22.52 -27.44 14.84
C SER A 823 -22.80 -28.93 14.80
N ARG A 824 -22.20 -29.67 13.85
CA ARG A 824 -22.60 -31.05 13.58
C ARG A 824 -21.45 -32.02 13.34
N ASP A 825 -20.59 -31.77 12.33
CA ASP A 825 -19.76 -32.82 11.73
C ASP A 825 -18.40 -33.03 12.44
N ASN A 826 -17.83 -31.98 13.06
CA ASN A 826 -16.49 -32.07 13.66
C ASN A 826 -16.54 -31.99 15.21
N GLY A 827 -16.29 -33.11 15.89
CA GLY A 827 -16.30 -33.17 17.34
C GLY A 827 -15.20 -32.36 18.04
N SER A 828 -14.22 -31.89 17.31
CA SER A 828 -13.16 -31.00 17.83
C SER A 828 -13.43 -29.54 17.55
N ASP A 829 -14.48 -29.21 16.83
CA ASP A 829 -14.83 -27.84 16.43
C ASP A 829 -16.10 -27.37 17.13
N VAL A 830 -15.94 -26.43 18.03
CA VAL A 830 -17.05 -25.79 18.77
C VAL A 830 -16.94 -24.27 18.69
N ARG A 831 -16.30 -23.77 17.62
CA ARG A 831 -16.03 -22.33 17.45
C ARG A 831 -17.27 -21.49 17.38
N GLU A 832 -17.21 -20.34 18.03
CA GLU A 832 -18.14 -19.24 17.86
C GLU A 832 -17.60 -18.25 16.80
N LEU A 833 -18.35 -17.20 16.50
CA LEU A 833 -17.95 -16.17 15.58
C LEU A 833 -17.15 -15.06 16.25
N ILE A 834 -16.62 -14.17 15.41
CA ILE A 834 -15.98 -12.92 15.78
C ILE A 834 -16.82 -11.74 15.26
N PRO A 835 -16.62 -10.52 15.80
CA PRO A 835 -17.47 -9.37 15.43
C PRO A 835 -17.46 -9.02 13.95
N GLU A 836 -16.36 -9.31 13.24
CA GLU A 836 -16.15 -9.02 11.83
C GLU A 836 -17.19 -9.66 10.93
N PHE A 837 -17.78 -10.79 11.31
CA PHE A 837 -18.90 -11.42 10.59
C PHE A 837 -20.16 -10.53 10.48
N PHE A 838 -20.21 -9.45 11.22
CA PHE A 838 -21.36 -8.57 11.28
C PHE A 838 -21.11 -7.16 10.74
N TYR A 839 -19.87 -6.84 10.32
CA TYR A 839 -19.58 -5.50 9.81
C TYR A 839 -18.50 -5.42 8.74
N LEU A 840 -17.63 -6.42 8.57
CA LEU A 840 -16.46 -6.34 7.67
C LEU A 840 -16.60 -7.35 6.52
N PRO A 841 -16.97 -6.94 5.31
CA PRO A 841 -17.07 -7.86 4.17
C PRO A 841 -15.72 -8.32 3.64
N ASP A 842 -14.66 -7.52 3.84
CA ASP A 842 -13.37 -7.69 3.16
C ASP A 842 -12.62 -8.97 3.56
N PHE A 843 -12.80 -9.47 4.78
CA PHE A 843 -12.13 -10.70 5.21
C PHE A 843 -12.65 -11.96 4.51
N LEU A 844 -13.80 -11.89 3.83
CA LEU A 844 -14.39 -12.98 3.06
C LEU A 844 -13.80 -13.08 1.65
N THR A 845 -13.04 -12.09 1.22
CA THR A 845 -12.40 -12.05 -0.10
C THR A 845 -10.89 -12.12 0.02
N ASN A 846 -10.26 -12.87 -0.88
CA ASN A 846 -8.80 -12.96 -0.96
C ASN A 846 -8.25 -11.80 -1.79
N ILE A 847 -8.41 -10.57 -1.27
CA ILE A 847 -7.95 -9.34 -1.94
C ILE A 847 -6.42 -9.26 -2.04
N ASN A 848 -5.73 -9.98 -1.18
CA ASN A 848 -4.26 -10.00 -1.12
C ASN A 848 -3.63 -11.09 -2.00
N GLY A 849 -4.44 -11.90 -2.69
CA GLY A 849 -3.95 -12.91 -3.61
C GLY A 849 -3.10 -14.00 -2.98
N TYR A 850 -3.35 -14.38 -1.72
CA TYR A 850 -2.63 -15.47 -1.09
C TYR A 850 -2.94 -16.80 -1.75
N ASN A 851 -1.92 -17.62 -1.96
CA ASN A 851 -2.07 -18.97 -2.43
C ASN A 851 -2.30 -19.93 -1.26
N PHE A 852 -3.55 -20.30 -1.04
CA PHE A 852 -3.93 -21.24 0.02
C PHE A 852 -3.88 -22.72 -0.41
N GLY A 853 -3.59 -23.00 -1.68
CA GLY A 853 -3.53 -24.36 -2.23
C GLY A 853 -4.87 -24.90 -2.72
N VAL A 854 -4.86 -26.17 -3.12
CA VAL A 854 -5.98 -26.89 -3.74
C VAL A 854 -6.49 -27.96 -2.80
N ARG A 855 -7.80 -28.03 -2.62
CA ARG A 855 -8.47 -29.05 -1.79
C ARG A 855 -8.33 -30.45 -2.41
N GLN A 856 -8.17 -31.44 -1.56
CA GLN A 856 -7.98 -32.83 -2.01
C GLN A 856 -9.30 -33.50 -2.50
N GLY A 857 -10.42 -33.10 -1.88
CA GLY A 857 -11.69 -33.77 -2.12
C GLY A 857 -12.31 -33.48 -3.49
N ASP A 858 -12.34 -32.19 -3.88
CA ASP A 858 -13.01 -31.72 -5.09
C ASP A 858 -12.07 -31.01 -6.09
N GLY A 859 -10.79 -30.91 -5.76
CA GLY A 859 -9.79 -30.22 -6.58
C GLY A 859 -9.98 -28.70 -6.67
N GLY A 860 -10.87 -28.11 -5.86
CA GLY A 860 -11.13 -26.66 -5.87
C GLY A 860 -10.00 -25.87 -5.21
N GLN A 861 -9.58 -24.78 -5.86
CA GLN A 861 -8.62 -23.86 -5.27
C GLN A 861 -9.29 -23.07 -4.13
N VAL A 862 -8.61 -22.97 -2.99
CA VAL A 862 -9.06 -22.12 -1.89
C VAL A 862 -8.72 -20.66 -2.23
N ASN A 863 -9.74 -19.84 -2.40
CA ASN A 863 -9.61 -18.43 -2.72
C ASN A 863 -10.55 -17.58 -1.83
N HIS A 864 -11.59 -16.98 -2.39
CA HIS A 864 -12.63 -16.31 -1.62
C HIS A 864 -13.41 -17.30 -0.77
N VAL A 865 -14.03 -16.82 0.30
CA VAL A 865 -14.93 -17.64 1.11
C VAL A 865 -16.20 -17.91 0.31
N ILE A 866 -16.60 -19.17 0.23
CA ILE A 866 -17.86 -19.57 -0.39
C ILE A 866 -18.99 -19.11 0.52
N LEU A 867 -19.85 -18.25 -0.02
CA LEU A 867 -20.97 -17.68 0.68
C LEU A 867 -22.24 -18.49 0.49
N PRO A 868 -23.22 -18.39 1.41
CA PRO A 868 -24.52 -19.01 1.24
C PRO A 868 -25.22 -18.48 -0.02
N PRO A 869 -26.12 -19.28 -0.66
CA PRO A 869 -26.81 -18.87 -1.88
C PRO A 869 -27.60 -17.57 -1.71
N TRP A 870 -28.24 -17.37 -0.55
CA TRP A 870 -28.95 -16.12 -0.24
C TRP A 870 -28.09 -14.86 -0.21
N ALA A 871 -26.77 -14.98 -0.11
CA ALA A 871 -25.83 -13.87 -0.22
C ALA A 871 -25.47 -13.53 -1.69
N LYS A 872 -25.92 -14.33 -2.67
CA LYS A 872 -25.75 -14.11 -4.11
C LYS A 872 -24.28 -13.86 -4.53
N GLY A 873 -23.34 -14.45 -3.81
CA GLY A 873 -21.90 -14.29 -4.06
C GLY A 873 -21.32 -12.94 -3.62
N ASP A 874 -22.11 -12.06 -3.03
CA ASP A 874 -21.64 -10.74 -2.58
C ASP A 874 -21.39 -10.72 -1.05
N PRO A 875 -20.15 -10.51 -0.59
CA PRO A 875 -19.81 -10.40 0.82
C PRO A 875 -20.57 -9.29 1.55
N LYS A 876 -20.92 -8.20 0.88
CA LYS A 876 -21.68 -7.09 1.46
C LYS A 876 -23.12 -7.51 1.76
N ILE A 877 -23.73 -8.27 0.87
CA ILE A 877 -25.07 -8.83 1.11
C ILE A 877 -25.02 -9.83 2.27
N PHE A 878 -23.99 -10.67 2.34
CA PHE A 878 -23.79 -11.58 3.46
C PHE A 878 -23.74 -10.82 4.80
N ILE A 879 -22.87 -9.81 4.90
CA ILE A 879 -22.72 -9.01 6.12
C ILE A 879 -24.03 -8.28 6.48
N ALA A 880 -24.71 -7.69 5.50
CA ALA A 880 -25.98 -6.98 5.73
C ALA A 880 -27.05 -7.93 6.27
N LYS A 881 -27.23 -9.08 5.65
CA LYS A 881 -28.19 -10.11 6.08
C LYS A 881 -27.82 -10.72 7.44
N HIS A 882 -26.53 -10.95 7.66
CA HIS A 882 -26.05 -11.48 8.92
C HIS A 882 -26.24 -10.49 10.07
N ARG A 883 -26.05 -9.20 9.79
CA ARG A 883 -26.33 -8.12 10.74
C ARG A 883 -27.84 -7.98 10.99
N GLU A 884 -28.66 -8.07 9.95
CA GLU A 884 -30.12 -8.06 10.05
C GLU A 884 -30.59 -9.23 10.93
N ALA A 885 -30.04 -10.41 10.76
CA ALA A 885 -30.36 -11.57 11.59
C ALA A 885 -29.99 -11.35 13.05
N LEU A 886 -28.82 -10.79 13.35
CA LEU A 886 -28.40 -10.46 14.72
C LEU A 886 -29.37 -9.47 15.39
N GLU A 887 -29.85 -8.50 14.65
CA GLU A 887 -30.78 -7.47 15.19
C GLU A 887 -32.27 -7.87 15.06
N SER A 888 -32.54 -9.10 14.61
CA SER A 888 -33.93 -9.58 14.49
C SER A 888 -34.63 -9.73 15.83
N PRO A 889 -35.98 -9.66 15.86
CA PRO A 889 -36.73 -9.89 17.06
C PRO A 889 -36.47 -11.25 17.71
N TYR A 890 -36.29 -12.28 16.90
CA TYR A 890 -36.01 -13.62 17.38
C TYR A 890 -34.69 -13.67 18.18
N VAL A 891 -33.60 -13.11 17.62
CA VAL A 891 -32.32 -13.06 18.32
C VAL A 891 -32.43 -12.17 19.55
N SER A 892 -33.08 -11.01 19.46
CA SER A 892 -33.23 -10.11 20.61
C SER A 892 -33.93 -10.78 21.78
N GLN A 893 -34.89 -11.67 21.53
CA GLN A 893 -35.59 -12.41 22.57
C GLN A 893 -34.80 -13.58 23.17
N ASN A 894 -33.84 -14.12 22.46
CA ASN A 894 -33.11 -15.34 22.81
C ASN A 894 -31.62 -15.11 23.13
N LEU A 895 -31.08 -13.95 22.81
CA LEU A 895 -29.62 -13.66 22.93
C LEU A 895 -29.10 -13.80 24.37
N HIS A 896 -29.94 -13.53 25.37
CA HIS A 896 -29.58 -13.69 26.78
C HIS A 896 -29.21 -15.14 27.14
N HIS A 897 -29.81 -16.15 26.50
CA HIS A 897 -29.46 -17.54 26.73
C HIS A 897 -27.99 -17.83 26.28
N TRP A 898 -27.58 -17.30 25.14
CA TRP A 898 -26.19 -17.40 24.67
C TRP A 898 -25.23 -16.64 25.61
N ILE A 899 -25.65 -15.43 26.06
CA ILE A 899 -24.87 -14.65 27.02
C ILE A 899 -24.66 -15.42 28.33
N ASP A 900 -25.68 -16.11 28.81
CA ASP A 900 -25.55 -16.97 30.01
C ASP A 900 -24.55 -18.10 29.86
N LEU A 901 -24.42 -18.66 28.68
CA LEU A 901 -23.45 -19.74 28.37
C LEU A 901 -22.01 -19.23 28.31
N ILE A 902 -21.80 -18.06 27.70
CA ILE A 902 -20.46 -17.55 27.41
C ILE A 902 -19.92 -16.63 28.51
N PHE A 903 -20.76 -15.76 29.06
CA PHE A 903 -20.35 -14.74 30.03
C PHE A 903 -21.05 -14.89 31.40
N GLY A 904 -22.10 -15.67 31.48
CA GLY A 904 -22.99 -15.71 32.61
C GLY A 904 -22.84 -16.94 33.49
N TYR A 905 -23.92 -17.24 34.20
CA TYR A 905 -23.96 -18.23 35.27
C TYR A 905 -23.89 -19.69 34.81
N LYS A 906 -24.12 -19.96 33.51
CA LYS A 906 -23.97 -21.26 32.89
C LYS A 906 -22.52 -21.58 32.41
N GLN A 907 -21.58 -20.75 32.79
CA GLN A 907 -20.19 -20.90 32.39
C GLN A 907 -19.41 -21.88 33.29
N ARG A 908 -19.83 -22.02 34.54
CA ARG A 908 -19.12 -22.82 35.55
C ARG A 908 -20.09 -23.56 36.46
N GLY A 909 -19.56 -24.57 37.18
CA GLY A 909 -20.30 -25.32 38.20
C GLY A 909 -21.30 -26.32 37.62
N GLU A 910 -22.29 -26.74 38.43
CA GLU A 910 -23.28 -27.74 38.08
C GLU A 910 -24.10 -27.29 36.84
N LEU A 911 -24.45 -26.04 36.75
CA LEU A 911 -25.20 -25.52 35.63
C LEU A 911 -24.46 -25.58 34.30
N ALA A 912 -23.13 -25.49 34.33
CA ALA A 912 -22.31 -25.73 33.12
C ALA A 912 -22.37 -27.21 32.71
N VAL A 913 -22.37 -28.13 33.67
CA VAL A 913 -22.49 -29.55 33.39
C VAL A 913 -23.87 -29.90 32.82
N GLU A 914 -24.93 -29.38 33.41
CA GLU A 914 -26.32 -29.59 32.96
C GLU A 914 -26.56 -29.05 31.56
N ASN A 915 -25.93 -27.94 31.22
CA ASN A 915 -26.03 -27.31 29.89
C ASN A 915 -24.96 -27.80 28.90
N LEU A 916 -24.22 -28.87 29.23
CA LEU A 916 -23.13 -29.41 28.37
C LEU A 916 -22.10 -28.34 27.96
N ASN A 917 -21.69 -27.49 28.88
CA ASN A 917 -20.87 -26.30 28.60
C ASN A 917 -19.55 -26.29 29.39
N VAL A 918 -18.96 -27.43 29.69
CA VAL A 918 -17.68 -27.55 30.38
C VAL A 918 -16.58 -27.76 29.38
N PHE A 919 -15.59 -26.87 29.40
CA PHE A 919 -14.39 -26.94 28.57
C PHE A 919 -13.23 -27.59 29.29
N HIS A 920 -12.17 -27.89 28.57
CA HIS A 920 -10.94 -28.42 29.14
C HIS A 920 -10.43 -27.54 30.29
N PRO A 921 -9.95 -28.13 31.39
CA PRO A 921 -9.53 -27.38 32.60
C PRO A 921 -8.56 -26.22 32.34
N LEU A 922 -7.62 -26.40 31.41
CA LEU A 922 -6.66 -25.35 31.02
C LEU A 922 -7.30 -24.11 30.39
N SER A 923 -8.58 -24.16 30.01
CA SER A 923 -9.33 -22.99 29.51
C SER A 923 -9.81 -22.05 30.61
N TYR A 924 -9.67 -22.44 31.85
CA TYR A 924 -10.14 -21.67 33.00
C TYR A 924 -8.98 -21.07 33.79
N LYS A 925 -9.20 -19.88 34.36
CA LYS A 925 -8.24 -19.21 35.23
C LYS A 925 -7.93 -20.10 36.49
N GLY A 926 -6.67 -20.17 36.83
CA GLY A 926 -6.22 -20.88 38.04
C GLY A 926 -5.92 -22.35 37.82
N ALA A 927 -6.02 -22.84 36.57
CA ALA A 927 -5.65 -24.23 36.25
C ALA A 927 -4.14 -24.51 36.43
N ARG A 928 -3.32 -23.48 36.27
CA ARG A 928 -1.86 -23.47 36.56
C ARG A 928 -1.49 -22.15 37.22
N ASP A 929 -0.54 -22.23 38.15
CA ASP A 929 0.10 -21.04 38.71
C ASP A 929 1.16 -20.55 37.73
N LEU A 930 0.76 -19.55 36.92
CA LEU A 930 1.61 -18.96 35.86
C LEU A 930 2.62 -17.94 36.42
N ASP A 931 2.48 -17.54 37.67
CA ASP A 931 3.40 -16.57 38.29
C ASP A 931 4.65 -17.27 38.85
N ASN A 932 4.67 -18.59 38.89
CA ASN A 932 5.75 -19.44 39.39
C ASN A 932 6.40 -20.35 38.30
N ILE A 933 6.35 -19.96 37.06
CA ILE A 933 7.00 -20.71 35.96
C ILE A 933 8.43 -20.23 35.74
#